data_a0d7178698443d360469f2e3dcd17c4a
#
_entry.id   a0d7178698443d360469f2e3dcd17c4a
#
_cell.length_a   1.000
_cell.length_b   1.000
_cell.length_c   1.000
_cell.angle_alpha   90.00
_cell.angle_beta   90.00
_cell.angle_gamma   90.00
#
_symmetry.space_group_name_H-M   'P 1'
#
loop_
_entity.id
_entity.type
_entity.pdbx_description
1 polymer ?
#
loop_
_entity_poly.entity_id
_entity_poly.type
_entity_poly.pdbx_seq_one_letter_code
_entity_poly.pdbx_strand_id
1 'polypeptide(L)'
;MKVQIPDFPNLPPRLARLAELIYNLWWSWNGDARQMLRRVNPVLWERTAHNAVSMLRETSADQFRACAEDPTFLELYDSVMARFDAYISTGDRWFQRSRAGAGPFQIAYLCAEFAIHGSLPIYSGGLGVLAGDTCKEASDLGLPFVAIGSLYPEGYFRQVIDTDGRQQAVYDRFRIQDTPILQVLDDNGQRVLIPVRVGSREVKVAVWKVQVGRVPIYLMDTNIDENELWDRDLSARLYGGDQQVRLRQEIILGMGGLRVLRALGYQPTVFHLNEGHAAFAALELIRERMAAGASFDQAIEDVRSRLVFTTHTPVKAGHDEFPHFMIEEYFRWYWEDLGLNREAFLTLGQIPDGGAFSMTILALRTAGAANSVSRKHGQVSREMWHFLWPDRTIEQVPIVPVTNGVHLPTWLAARCQNLYTRHWGPDWIENHDDTELWARVAEIPDEELWALHQRSKTKLMDFVRERVRRNFSVGGVSSQAVAHGALLSPEALTIGFARRFATYKRATLILEDPARLERILNNPLRPVQLVFSGKAHPADEPGKFLLQQIFKACCSPEFAGRIAYVEDYDTHVAHYLVQGVDVWLNNPEPPKEASGTSGQKAAMNGIPNCSILDGWWVEGFNHKNGWAIKTDGLTDAQSAQDLYDLLENQIVNEYYDRDEDGIPRAWIARMKEAIRTSAAQYSTRRMLKQYLTELYEPTAARGEVLTTQD
;
A
#
# COMPACT_ATOMS: atom_id res chain seq x y z
N MET A 1 14.42 1.10 26.38
CA MET A 1 14.07 -0.17 25.69
C MET A 1 15.01 -0.39 24.53
N LYS A 2 15.37 -1.66 24.25
CA LYS A 2 16.43 -2.03 23.31
C LYS A 2 15.89 -2.99 22.24
N VAL A 3 16.53 -3.02 21.08
CA VAL A 3 16.41 -4.06 20.06
C VAL A 3 17.79 -4.64 19.80
N GLN A 4 17.87 -5.93 19.51
CA GLN A 4 19.13 -6.58 19.21
C GLN A 4 19.08 -7.18 17.80
N ILE A 5 20.04 -6.78 16.98
CA ILE A 5 20.23 -7.38 15.65
C ILE A 5 20.85 -8.75 15.85
N PRO A 6 20.29 -9.82 15.26
CA PRO A 6 20.85 -11.16 15.34
C PRO A 6 22.24 -11.26 14.70
N ASP A 7 23.06 -12.15 15.23
CA ASP A 7 24.41 -12.43 14.69
C ASP A 7 24.34 -13.13 13.32
N PHE A 8 25.28 -12.74 12.45
CA PHE A 8 25.54 -13.39 11.18
C PHE A 8 26.99 -13.96 11.18
N PRO A 9 27.17 -15.20 11.65
CA PRO A 9 28.50 -15.74 11.92
C PRO A 9 29.39 -15.89 10.69
N ASN A 10 28.81 -15.97 9.50
CA ASN A 10 29.55 -16.04 8.23
C ASN A 10 30.00 -14.67 7.72
N LEU A 11 29.55 -13.57 8.31
CA LEU A 11 29.80 -12.21 7.83
C LEU A 11 31.17 -11.71 8.34
N PRO A 12 32.12 -11.39 7.44
CA PRO A 12 33.44 -10.93 7.87
C PRO A 12 33.37 -9.53 8.51
N PRO A 13 34.30 -9.17 9.40
CA PRO A 13 34.30 -7.87 10.09
C PRO A 13 34.22 -6.66 9.15
N ARG A 14 34.85 -6.74 7.96
CA ARG A 14 34.80 -5.65 6.93
C ARG A 14 33.38 -5.36 6.45
N LEU A 15 32.49 -6.37 6.45
CA LEU A 15 31.11 -6.26 5.95
C LEU A 15 30.07 -6.34 7.08
N ALA A 16 30.50 -6.26 8.36
CA ALA A 16 29.63 -6.46 9.53
C ALA A 16 28.38 -5.55 9.52
N ARG A 17 28.49 -4.33 8.99
CA ARG A 17 27.39 -3.37 8.93
C ARG A 17 26.28 -3.73 7.91
N LEU A 18 26.48 -4.77 7.07
CA LEU A 18 25.38 -5.30 6.26
C LEU A 18 24.22 -5.77 7.16
N ALA A 19 24.52 -6.32 8.33
CA ALA A 19 23.50 -6.73 9.32
C ALA A 19 22.64 -5.52 9.76
N GLU A 20 23.26 -4.37 10.01
CA GLU A 20 22.56 -3.13 10.35
C GLU A 20 21.66 -2.67 9.18
N LEU A 21 22.21 -2.66 7.96
CA LEU A 21 21.50 -2.19 6.78
C LEU A 21 20.24 -3.01 6.46
N ILE A 22 20.33 -4.35 6.51
CA ILE A 22 19.20 -5.22 6.11
C ILE A 22 18.02 -5.19 7.08
N TYR A 23 18.23 -4.81 8.33
CA TYR A 23 17.16 -4.58 9.31
C TYR A 23 16.60 -3.15 9.27
N ASN A 24 17.14 -2.27 8.41
CA ASN A 24 16.54 -0.99 8.09
C ASN A 24 16.06 -1.00 6.63
N LEU A 25 14.78 -1.04 6.40
CA LEU A 25 14.20 -1.18 5.06
C LEU A 25 14.44 0.02 4.13
N TRP A 26 15.21 1.04 4.53
CA TRP A 26 15.68 2.13 3.66
C TRP A 26 16.32 1.60 2.37
N TRP A 27 17.06 0.52 2.43
CA TRP A 27 17.67 -0.09 1.25
C TRP A 27 16.64 -0.47 0.17
N SER A 28 15.37 -0.76 0.55
CA SER A 28 14.37 -1.28 -0.37
C SER A 28 13.93 -0.27 -1.43
N TRP A 29 14.07 1.03 -1.17
CA TRP A 29 13.80 2.08 -2.17
C TRP A 29 15.06 2.82 -2.63
N ASN A 30 16.23 2.38 -2.20
CA ASN A 30 17.52 2.89 -2.68
C ASN A 30 18.09 1.94 -3.75
N GLY A 31 18.26 2.44 -4.98
CA GLY A 31 18.69 1.64 -6.13
C GLY A 31 20.07 1.00 -5.97
N ASP A 32 21.05 1.77 -5.46
CA ASP A 32 22.42 1.30 -5.30
C ASP A 32 22.55 0.32 -4.13
N ALA A 33 21.77 0.52 -3.05
CA ALA A 33 21.72 -0.44 -1.95
C ALA A 33 21.14 -1.79 -2.40
N ARG A 34 20.07 -1.79 -3.22
CA ARG A 34 19.54 -3.01 -3.84
C ARG A 34 20.56 -3.67 -4.78
N GLN A 35 21.28 -2.88 -5.57
CA GLN A 35 22.32 -3.38 -6.47
C GLN A 35 23.46 -4.02 -5.69
N MET A 36 23.92 -3.38 -4.62
CA MET A 36 24.95 -3.90 -3.72
C MET A 36 24.51 -5.23 -3.10
N LEU A 37 23.31 -5.30 -2.51
CA LEU A 37 22.77 -6.52 -1.91
C LEU A 37 22.66 -7.65 -2.95
N ARG A 38 22.19 -7.36 -4.16
CA ARG A 38 22.16 -8.35 -5.25
C ARG A 38 23.56 -8.88 -5.59
N ARG A 39 24.60 -8.06 -5.54
CA ARG A 39 25.99 -8.49 -5.82
C ARG A 39 26.55 -9.43 -4.76
N VAL A 40 26.07 -9.37 -3.52
CA VAL A 40 26.48 -10.31 -2.47
C VAL A 40 26.22 -11.75 -2.91
N ASN A 41 25.01 -12.06 -3.37
CA ASN A 41 24.68 -13.37 -3.94
C ASN A 41 23.47 -13.25 -4.90
N PRO A 42 23.72 -13.08 -6.20
CA PRO A 42 22.66 -12.88 -7.19
C PRO A 42 21.65 -14.03 -7.25
N VAL A 43 22.12 -15.27 -7.07
CA VAL A 43 21.26 -16.48 -7.13
C VAL A 43 20.33 -16.54 -5.93
N LEU A 44 20.84 -16.32 -4.73
CA LEU A 44 20.03 -16.28 -3.52
C LEU A 44 19.08 -15.07 -3.50
N TRP A 45 19.55 -13.92 -3.99
CA TRP A 45 18.71 -12.72 -4.13
C TRP A 45 17.41 -13.00 -4.91
N GLU A 46 17.53 -13.63 -6.07
CA GLU A 46 16.35 -13.99 -6.89
C GLU A 46 15.53 -15.13 -6.25
N ARG A 47 16.19 -16.15 -5.67
CA ARG A 47 15.53 -17.29 -5.02
C ARG A 47 14.70 -16.89 -3.81
N THR A 48 15.21 -15.93 -3.00
CA THR A 48 14.52 -15.44 -1.80
C THR A 48 13.53 -14.29 -2.09
N ALA A 49 13.20 -14.05 -3.36
CA ALA A 49 12.36 -12.94 -3.79
C ALA A 49 12.82 -11.58 -3.20
N HIS A 50 14.13 -11.34 -3.25
CA HIS A 50 14.81 -10.14 -2.75
C HIS A 50 14.76 -9.96 -1.21
N ASN A 51 14.50 -11.01 -0.45
CA ASN A 51 14.58 -10.96 1.01
C ASN A 51 16.05 -10.93 1.45
N ALA A 52 16.55 -9.76 1.83
CA ALA A 52 17.94 -9.56 2.22
C ALA A 52 18.33 -10.33 3.48
N VAL A 53 17.41 -10.50 4.44
CA VAL A 53 17.68 -11.25 5.68
C VAL A 53 17.90 -12.73 5.37
N SER A 54 16.97 -13.37 4.64
CA SER A 54 17.12 -14.76 4.19
C SER A 54 18.36 -14.95 3.35
N MET A 55 18.62 -14.05 2.41
CA MET A 55 19.80 -14.10 1.53
C MET A 55 21.11 -14.08 2.36
N LEU A 56 21.26 -13.14 3.29
CA LEU A 56 22.48 -13.08 4.11
C LEU A 56 22.65 -14.33 5.00
N ARG A 57 21.55 -14.87 5.54
CA ARG A 57 21.61 -16.10 6.36
C ARG A 57 22.09 -17.32 5.58
N GLU A 58 21.68 -17.42 4.31
CA GLU A 58 22.00 -18.56 3.46
C GLU A 58 23.33 -18.39 2.68
N THR A 59 23.90 -17.18 2.68
CA THR A 59 25.18 -16.91 1.98
C THR A 59 26.34 -17.54 2.74
N SER A 60 27.21 -18.25 2.02
CA SER A 60 28.38 -18.92 2.57
C SER A 60 29.48 -17.93 2.99
N ALA A 61 30.33 -18.35 3.94
CA ALA A 61 31.49 -17.56 4.35
C ALA A 61 32.47 -17.29 3.18
N ASP A 62 32.63 -18.24 2.24
CA ASP A 62 33.49 -18.06 1.08
C ASP A 62 32.98 -16.99 0.12
N GLN A 63 31.66 -16.94 -0.09
CA GLN A 63 31.04 -15.90 -0.92
C GLN A 63 31.20 -14.51 -0.26
N PHE A 64 31.02 -14.38 1.04
CA PHE A 64 31.28 -13.13 1.76
C PHE A 64 32.76 -12.72 1.71
N ARG A 65 33.68 -13.69 1.79
CA ARG A 65 35.11 -13.43 1.69
C ARG A 65 35.44 -12.87 0.29
N ALA A 66 34.89 -13.48 -0.76
CA ALA A 66 35.07 -12.98 -2.12
C ALA A 66 34.57 -11.54 -2.27
N CYS A 67 33.40 -11.20 -1.68
CA CYS A 67 32.94 -9.81 -1.66
C CYS A 67 33.87 -8.88 -0.87
N ALA A 68 34.42 -9.33 0.25
CA ALA A 68 35.32 -8.52 1.08
C ALA A 68 36.71 -8.32 0.46
N GLU A 69 37.07 -9.10 -0.55
CA GLU A 69 38.33 -9.01 -1.33
C GLU A 69 38.12 -8.31 -2.69
N ASP A 70 36.87 -8.08 -3.15
CA ASP A 70 36.60 -7.37 -4.41
C ASP A 70 36.57 -5.86 -4.21
N PRO A 71 37.58 -5.10 -4.75
CA PRO A 71 37.63 -3.65 -4.62
C PRO A 71 36.43 -2.92 -5.16
N THR A 72 35.84 -3.43 -6.27
CA THR A 72 34.65 -2.81 -6.90
C THR A 72 33.42 -2.99 -6.03
N PHE A 73 33.29 -4.12 -5.36
CA PHE A 73 32.21 -4.35 -4.40
C PHE A 73 32.38 -3.46 -3.18
N LEU A 74 33.62 -3.35 -2.65
CA LEU A 74 33.90 -2.53 -1.47
C LEU A 74 33.66 -1.04 -1.72
N GLU A 75 34.00 -0.52 -2.90
CA GLU A 75 33.72 0.87 -3.28
C GLU A 75 32.21 1.14 -3.26
N LEU A 76 31.41 0.25 -3.84
CA LEU A 76 29.95 0.37 -3.81
C LEU A 76 29.40 0.23 -2.38
N TYR A 77 29.93 -0.72 -1.59
CA TYR A 77 29.55 -0.91 -0.20
C TYR A 77 29.81 0.35 0.64
N ASP A 78 31.03 0.90 0.56
CA ASP A 78 31.40 2.10 1.31
C ASP A 78 30.52 3.31 0.90
N SER A 79 30.26 3.47 -0.38
CA SER A 79 29.36 4.52 -0.89
C SER A 79 27.92 4.35 -0.36
N VAL A 80 27.40 3.14 -0.37
CA VAL A 80 26.03 2.85 0.16
C VAL A 80 25.97 3.12 1.65
N MET A 81 26.97 2.65 2.43
CA MET A 81 27.00 2.84 3.87
C MET A 81 27.15 4.31 4.26
N ALA A 82 28.01 5.09 3.55
CA ALA A 82 28.14 6.52 3.78
C ALA A 82 26.81 7.27 3.52
N ARG A 83 26.08 6.90 2.46
CA ARG A 83 24.75 7.49 2.19
C ARG A 83 23.70 7.07 3.22
N PHE A 84 23.76 5.83 3.69
CA PHE A 84 22.88 5.37 4.77
C PHE A 84 23.11 6.15 6.05
N ASP A 85 24.39 6.35 6.45
CA ASP A 85 24.78 7.15 7.62
C ASP A 85 24.32 8.61 7.47
N ALA A 86 24.55 9.22 6.33
CA ALA A 86 24.09 10.57 6.04
C ALA A 86 22.57 10.65 6.08
N TYR A 87 21.86 9.65 5.51
CA TYR A 87 20.41 9.60 5.55
C TYR A 87 19.86 9.54 6.98
N ILE A 88 20.44 8.70 7.84
CA ILE A 88 19.95 8.52 9.23
C ILE A 88 20.34 9.69 10.14
N SER A 89 21.58 10.21 10.01
CA SER A 89 22.13 11.22 10.94
C SER A 89 21.72 12.65 10.61
N THR A 90 21.37 12.97 9.36
CA THR A 90 21.07 14.35 8.96
C THR A 90 19.80 14.85 9.64
N GLY A 91 19.95 15.86 10.50
CA GLY A 91 18.85 16.58 11.15
C GLY A 91 18.23 17.68 10.28
N ASP A 92 18.79 17.96 9.10
CA ASP A 92 18.33 19.00 8.18
C ASP A 92 17.51 18.41 7.03
N ARG A 93 16.27 17.99 7.33
CA ARG A 93 15.29 17.54 6.35
C ARG A 93 14.20 18.58 6.12
N TRP A 94 13.34 18.33 5.15
CA TRP A 94 12.26 19.27 4.81
C TRP A 94 11.44 19.66 6.04
N PHE A 95 11.07 18.72 6.90
CA PHE A 95 10.25 19.01 8.08
C PHE A 95 10.98 19.95 9.06
N GLN A 96 12.25 19.70 9.38
CA GLN A 96 13.02 20.54 10.29
C GLN A 96 13.24 21.95 9.72
N ARG A 97 13.47 22.06 8.39
CA ARG A 97 13.58 23.36 7.73
C ARG A 97 12.26 24.13 7.72
N SER A 98 11.14 23.44 7.45
CA SER A 98 9.81 24.08 7.36
C SER A 98 9.24 24.49 8.71
N ARG A 99 9.70 23.88 9.83
CA ARG A 99 9.21 24.11 11.20
C ARG A 99 10.29 24.56 12.17
N ALA A 100 11.29 25.28 11.72
CA ALA A 100 12.34 25.77 12.58
C ALA A 100 11.75 26.63 13.72
N GLY A 101 11.98 26.23 14.99
CA GLY A 101 11.48 26.91 16.17
C GLY A 101 10.04 26.57 16.61
N ALA A 102 9.36 25.61 15.96
CA ALA A 102 8.06 25.12 16.43
C ALA A 102 8.21 24.22 17.68
N GLY A 103 7.13 24.12 18.47
CA GLY A 103 7.05 23.26 19.67
C GLY A 103 7.15 21.76 19.36
N PRO A 104 7.08 20.92 20.41
CA PRO A 104 7.12 19.47 20.25
C PRO A 104 6.02 19.00 19.31
N PHE A 105 6.39 18.11 18.37
CA PHE A 105 5.46 17.57 17.38
C PHE A 105 5.77 16.10 17.14
N GLN A 106 4.78 15.23 17.25
CA GLN A 106 4.93 13.80 17.00
C GLN A 106 3.61 13.20 16.52
N ILE A 107 3.66 12.39 15.47
CA ILE A 107 2.51 11.72 14.88
C ILE A 107 2.60 10.23 15.21
N ALA A 108 1.51 9.67 15.77
CA ALA A 108 1.27 8.24 15.85
C ALA A 108 0.27 7.82 14.77
N TYR A 109 0.65 6.88 13.93
CA TYR A 109 -0.14 6.40 12.81
C TYR A 109 -0.56 4.95 13.05
N LEU A 110 -1.86 4.70 13.21
CA LEU A 110 -2.41 3.38 13.49
C LEU A 110 -3.07 2.82 12.24
N CYS A 111 -2.63 1.64 11.81
CA CYS A 111 -3.14 0.97 10.62
C CYS A 111 -3.13 -0.55 10.79
N ALA A 112 -4.15 -1.22 10.26
CA ALA A 112 -4.26 -2.67 10.33
C ALA A 112 -3.20 -3.40 9.48
N GLU A 113 -2.68 -2.77 8.42
CA GLU A 113 -1.80 -3.42 7.44
C GLU A 113 -0.73 -2.46 6.90
N PHE A 114 0.48 -3.00 6.63
CA PHE A 114 1.61 -2.26 6.06
C PHE A 114 2.32 -3.06 4.98
N ALA A 115 2.35 -2.55 3.75
CA ALA A 115 3.14 -3.11 2.64
C ALA A 115 4.45 -2.34 2.50
N ILE A 116 5.48 -2.73 3.22
CA ILE A 116 6.79 -2.09 3.16
C ILE A 116 7.71 -2.76 2.13
N HIS A 117 7.83 -4.09 2.23
CA HIS A 117 8.63 -4.92 1.34
C HIS A 117 8.10 -6.36 1.34
N GLY A 118 8.33 -7.11 0.25
CA GLY A 118 7.88 -8.50 0.12
C GLY A 118 8.42 -9.47 1.19
N SER A 119 9.53 -9.13 1.87
CA SER A 119 10.06 -9.90 3.00
C SER A 119 9.20 -9.82 4.27
N LEU A 120 8.21 -8.94 4.32
CA LEU A 120 7.27 -8.79 5.43
C LEU A 120 5.84 -8.66 4.89
N PRO A 121 5.16 -9.77 4.56
CA PRO A 121 3.87 -9.77 3.87
C PRO A 121 2.68 -9.56 4.82
N ILE A 122 2.66 -8.47 5.59
CA ILE A 122 1.61 -8.10 6.56
C ILE A 122 0.60 -7.09 5.95
N TYR A 123 0.20 -7.29 4.71
CA TYR A 123 -0.77 -6.48 4.00
C TYR A 123 -1.60 -7.32 3.04
N SER A 124 -2.79 -6.83 2.68
CA SER A 124 -3.66 -7.48 1.71
C SER A 124 -3.88 -6.66 0.44
N GLY A 125 -3.96 -5.35 0.55
CA GLY A 125 -4.38 -4.50 -0.55
C GLY A 125 -3.84 -3.07 -0.54
N GLY A 126 -4.61 -2.18 -1.16
CA GLY A 126 -4.23 -0.77 -1.36
C GLY A 126 -4.02 0.02 -0.08
N LEU A 127 -4.76 -0.30 0.98
CA LEU A 127 -4.64 0.34 2.29
C LEU A 127 -3.23 0.14 2.86
N GLY A 128 -2.74 -1.10 2.87
CA GLY A 128 -1.39 -1.43 3.36
C GLY A 128 -0.29 -0.82 2.49
N VAL A 129 -0.50 -0.79 1.16
CA VAL A 129 0.45 -0.14 0.25
C VAL A 129 0.55 1.35 0.52
N LEU A 130 -0.57 2.03 0.73
CA LEU A 130 -0.57 3.45 1.10
C LEU A 130 0.13 3.68 2.45
N ALA A 131 -0.18 2.85 3.46
CA ALA A 131 0.44 2.94 4.78
C ALA A 131 1.98 2.75 4.71
N GLY A 132 2.43 1.79 3.91
CA GLY A 132 3.86 1.57 3.65
C GLY A 132 4.52 2.75 2.95
N ASP A 133 3.90 3.27 1.91
CA ASP A 133 4.37 4.45 1.16
C ASP A 133 4.40 5.69 2.06
N THR A 134 3.40 5.86 2.94
CA THR A 134 3.34 6.93 3.95
C THR A 134 4.53 6.85 4.92
N CYS A 135 4.85 5.67 5.46
CA CYS A 135 6.00 5.50 6.37
C CYS A 135 7.33 5.81 5.69
N LYS A 136 7.50 5.40 4.43
CA LYS A 136 8.73 5.69 3.65
C LYS A 136 8.89 7.19 3.41
N GLU A 137 7.84 7.85 2.95
CA GLU A 137 7.89 9.29 2.70
C GLU A 137 8.00 10.11 3.98
N ALA A 138 7.33 9.70 5.07
CA ALA A 138 7.51 10.33 6.38
C ALA A 138 8.99 10.28 6.83
N SER A 139 9.68 9.16 6.53
CA SER A 139 11.11 9.02 6.74
C SER A 139 11.93 9.96 5.86
N ASP A 140 11.60 10.08 4.57
CA ASP A 140 12.32 10.93 3.62
C ASP A 140 12.14 12.42 3.94
N LEU A 141 10.95 12.82 4.35
CA LEU A 141 10.63 14.18 4.81
C LEU A 141 11.21 14.52 6.20
N GLY A 142 11.60 13.51 6.98
CA GLY A 142 12.06 13.69 8.37
C GLY A 142 10.95 14.01 9.36
N LEU A 143 9.71 13.56 9.10
CA LEU A 143 8.60 13.74 10.04
C LEU A 143 8.85 12.94 11.33
N PRO A 144 8.59 13.50 12.52
CA PRO A 144 8.59 12.74 13.77
C PRO A 144 7.37 11.82 13.84
N PHE A 145 7.55 10.62 13.31
CA PHE A 145 6.49 9.68 12.98
C PHE A 145 6.76 8.32 13.60
N VAL A 146 5.74 7.73 14.21
CA VAL A 146 5.75 6.35 14.71
C VAL A 146 4.49 5.63 14.25
N ALA A 147 4.63 4.40 13.77
CA ALA A 147 3.49 3.62 13.31
C ALA A 147 3.22 2.41 14.21
N ILE A 148 1.94 2.03 14.30
CA ILE A 148 1.44 0.89 15.07
C ILE A 148 0.60 0.00 14.15
N GLY A 149 0.85 -1.31 14.22
CA GLY A 149 0.08 -2.34 13.54
C GLY A 149 0.13 -3.67 14.26
N SER A 150 -0.35 -4.71 13.60
CA SER A 150 -0.27 -6.08 14.11
C SER A 150 0.68 -6.92 13.26
N LEU A 151 1.38 -7.84 13.92
CA LEU A 151 2.16 -8.85 13.24
C LEU A 151 1.22 -10.00 12.86
N TYR A 152 1.16 -10.31 11.58
CA TYR A 152 0.38 -11.42 11.07
C TYR A 152 1.32 -12.48 10.48
N PRO A 153 1.76 -13.50 11.27
CA PRO A 153 2.73 -14.49 10.78
C PRO A 153 2.27 -15.30 9.56
N GLU A 154 0.96 -15.45 9.36
CA GLU A 154 0.37 -16.07 8.18
C GLU A 154 0.02 -15.01 7.10
N GLY A 155 0.20 -13.72 7.41
CA GLY A 155 0.00 -12.59 6.52
C GLY A 155 -1.39 -12.56 5.87
N TYR A 156 -1.40 -12.28 4.56
CA TYR A 156 -2.49 -12.57 3.65
C TYR A 156 -2.12 -13.82 2.84
N PHE A 157 -3.08 -14.53 2.29
CA PHE A 157 -2.82 -15.83 1.64
C PHE A 157 -1.92 -15.73 0.39
N ARG A 158 -1.18 -16.81 0.12
CA ARG A 158 -0.57 -17.07 -1.19
C ARG A 158 -1.63 -17.69 -2.11
N GLN A 159 -1.75 -17.15 -3.31
CA GLN A 159 -2.70 -17.62 -4.30
C GLN A 159 -2.11 -18.78 -5.09
N VAL A 160 -2.89 -19.83 -5.26
CA VAL A 160 -2.64 -20.92 -6.22
C VAL A 160 -3.87 -21.07 -7.10
N ILE A 161 -3.68 -21.12 -8.41
CA ILE A 161 -4.77 -21.34 -9.36
C ILE A 161 -4.71 -22.81 -9.83
N ASP A 162 -5.80 -23.53 -9.63
CA ASP A 162 -5.90 -24.90 -10.07
C ASP A 162 -6.16 -25.03 -11.59
N THR A 163 -6.20 -26.25 -12.08
CA THR A 163 -6.40 -26.56 -13.51
C THR A 163 -7.73 -26.05 -14.07
N ASP A 164 -8.74 -25.88 -13.22
CA ASP A 164 -10.05 -25.34 -13.57
C ASP A 164 -10.13 -23.82 -13.46
N GLY A 165 -9.04 -23.16 -13.09
CA GLY A 165 -8.95 -21.72 -12.88
C GLY A 165 -9.52 -21.24 -11.55
N ARG A 166 -9.71 -22.14 -10.57
CA ARG A 166 -10.21 -21.77 -9.25
C ARG A 166 -9.08 -21.32 -8.36
N GLN A 167 -9.30 -20.21 -7.66
CA GLN A 167 -8.36 -19.73 -6.67
C GLN A 167 -8.39 -20.59 -5.40
N GLN A 168 -7.22 -21.05 -4.99
CA GLN A 168 -6.96 -21.66 -3.70
C GLN A 168 -6.19 -20.67 -2.82
N ALA A 169 -6.58 -20.53 -1.56
CA ALA A 169 -5.88 -19.71 -0.58
C ALA A 169 -4.98 -20.60 0.30
N VAL A 170 -3.68 -20.41 0.18
CA VAL A 170 -2.68 -21.14 0.96
C VAL A 170 -2.07 -20.19 1.97
N TYR A 171 -2.13 -20.56 3.24
CA TYR A 171 -1.59 -19.77 4.34
C TYR A 171 -0.25 -20.36 4.78
N ASP A 172 0.82 -19.73 4.33
CA ASP A 172 2.19 -20.08 4.71
C ASP A 172 2.62 -19.17 5.86
N ARG A 173 3.03 -19.76 7.00
CA ARG A 173 3.56 -18.98 8.11
C ARG A 173 5.01 -18.61 7.83
N PHE A 174 5.32 -17.31 7.75
CA PHE A 174 6.70 -16.89 7.62
C PHE A 174 7.48 -17.10 8.92
N ARG A 175 8.77 -17.38 8.77
CA ARG A 175 9.68 -17.52 9.92
C ARG A 175 10.16 -16.13 10.31
N ILE A 176 9.93 -15.75 11.56
CA ILE A 176 10.32 -14.43 12.09
C ILE A 176 11.80 -14.14 11.87
N GLN A 177 12.65 -15.15 12.04
CA GLN A 177 14.10 -15.03 11.84
C GLN A 177 14.51 -14.67 10.41
N ASP A 178 13.64 -14.88 9.43
CA ASP A 178 13.89 -14.58 8.02
C ASP A 178 13.27 -13.25 7.59
N THR A 179 12.76 -12.48 8.54
CA THR A 179 12.11 -11.18 8.32
C THR A 179 12.91 -10.04 8.93
N PRO A 180 12.77 -8.81 8.43
CA PRO A 180 13.49 -7.65 8.94
C PRO A 180 12.81 -7.05 10.19
N ILE A 181 12.37 -7.91 11.13
CA ILE A 181 11.75 -7.48 12.39
C ILE A 181 12.64 -7.83 13.57
N LEU A 182 12.62 -6.99 14.59
CA LEU A 182 13.41 -7.14 15.82
C LEU A 182 12.49 -7.12 17.02
N GLN A 183 12.71 -8.04 17.98
CA GLN A 183 11.95 -8.06 19.21
C GLN A 183 12.33 -6.86 20.09
N VAL A 184 11.31 -6.21 20.65
CA VAL A 184 11.53 -5.13 21.62
C VAL A 184 11.74 -5.73 23.00
N LEU A 185 12.86 -5.35 23.63
CA LEU A 185 13.27 -5.82 24.95
C LEU A 185 13.27 -4.65 25.94
N ASP A 186 12.99 -4.94 27.19
CA ASP A 186 13.17 -4.01 28.28
C ASP A 186 14.67 -3.80 28.63
N ASP A 187 14.96 -3.02 29.66
CA ASP A 187 16.33 -2.72 30.05
C ASP A 187 17.03 -3.95 30.68
N ASN A 188 16.27 -4.95 31.13
CA ASN A 188 16.77 -6.23 31.66
C ASN A 188 16.94 -7.29 30.54
N GLY A 189 16.64 -6.97 29.29
CA GLY A 189 16.71 -7.91 28.19
C GLY A 189 15.53 -8.87 28.07
N GLN A 190 14.42 -8.61 28.80
CA GLN A 190 13.20 -9.40 28.72
C GLN A 190 12.27 -8.83 27.65
N ARG A 191 11.44 -9.70 27.04
CA ARG A 191 10.39 -9.26 26.09
C ARG A 191 9.46 -8.25 26.73
N VAL A 192 9.18 -7.17 26.04
CA VAL A 192 8.13 -6.23 26.44
C VAL A 192 6.78 -6.89 26.19
N LEU A 193 5.98 -7.06 27.24
CA LEU A 193 4.63 -7.62 27.20
C LEU A 193 3.64 -6.57 27.71
N ILE A 194 2.65 -6.25 26.89
CA ILE A 194 1.63 -5.25 27.19
C ILE A 194 0.29 -5.95 27.45
N PRO A 195 -0.31 -5.79 28.64
CA PRO A 195 -1.62 -6.36 28.92
C PRO A 195 -2.73 -5.54 28.25
N VAL A 196 -3.61 -6.21 27.52
CA VAL A 196 -4.81 -5.63 26.90
C VAL A 196 -6.02 -6.44 27.33
N ARG A 197 -6.99 -5.77 27.95
CA ARG A 197 -8.24 -6.42 28.35
C ARG A 197 -9.14 -6.58 27.15
N VAL A 198 -9.55 -7.80 26.86
CA VAL A 198 -10.45 -8.19 25.79
C VAL A 198 -11.64 -8.94 26.40
N GLY A 199 -12.74 -8.23 26.61
CA GLY A 199 -13.87 -8.75 27.37
C GLY A 199 -13.50 -9.04 28.84
N SER A 200 -13.73 -10.27 29.29
CA SER A 200 -13.42 -10.70 30.67
C SER A 200 -11.97 -11.11 30.85
N ARG A 201 -11.14 -11.12 29.80
CA ARG A 201 -9.77 -11.67 29.85
C ARG A 201 -8.72 -10.61 29.60
N GLU A 202 -7.52 -10.88 30.10
CA GLU A 202 -6.31 -10.14 29.79
C GLU A 202 -5.49 -10.89 28.74
N VAL A 203 -5.29 -10.27 27.58
CA VAL A 203 -4.44 -10.76 26.50
C VAL A 203 -3.12 -10.01 26.55
N LYS A 204 -2.01 -10.74 26.62
CA LYS A 204 -0.66 -10.14 26.59
C LYS A 204 -0.18 -10.00 25.15
N VAL A 205 0.40 -8.85 24.86
CA VAL A 205 0.88 -8.49 23.52
C VAL A 205 2.39 -8.30 23.57
N ALA A 206 3.11 -9.11 22.80
CA ALA A 206 4.54 -8.90 22.54
C ALA A 206 4.73 -7.84 21.45
N VAL A 207 5.83 -7.10 21.54
CA VAL A 207 6.09 -5.98 20.63
C VAL A 207 7.31 -6.28 19.77
N TRP A 208 7.13 -6.12 18.45
CA TRP A 208 8.19 -6.25 17.45
C TRP A 208 8.41 -4.90 16.77
N LYS A 209 9.63 -4.63 16.32
CA LYS A 209 10.00 -3.39 15.63
C LYS A 209 10.44 -3.68 14.20
N VAL A 210 9.91 -2.91 13.26
CA VAL A 210 10.40 -2.76 11.88
C VAL A 210 10.98 -1.37 11.74
N GLN A 211 12.18 -1.24 11.19
CA GLN A 211 12.76 0.08 10.93
C GLN A 211 12.63 0.44 9.45
N VAL A 212 11.91 1.52 9.15
CA VAL A 212 11.68 2.05 7.79
C VAL A 212 12.37 3.40 7.66
N GLY A 213 13.66 3.36 7.30
CA GLY A 213 14.50 4.55 7.37
C GLY A 213 14.58 5.09 8.81
N ARG A 214 13.99 6.27 9.05
CA ARG A 214 13.87 6.92 10.38
C ARG A 214 12.61 6.53 11.14
N VAL A 215 11.60 6.01 10.46
CA VAL A 215 10.29 5.70 11.02
C VAL A 215 10.29 4.30 11.63
N PRO A 216 10.05 4.14 12.93
CA PRO A 216 9.78 2.84 13.52
C PRO A 216 8.31 2.46 13.31
N ILE A 217 8.06 1.20 12.95
CA ILE A 217 6.75 0.57 13.01
C ILE A 217 6.79 -0.47 14.11
N TYR A 218 5.89 -0.38 15.06
CA TYR A 218 5.75 -1.39 16.10
C TYR A 218 4.57 -2.31 15.77
N LEU A 219 4.86 -3.61 15.76
CA LEU A 219 3.91 -4.66 15.42
C LEU A 219 3.58 -5.46 16.65
N MET A 220 2.29 -5.64 16.90
CA MET A 220 1.76 -6.36 18.04
C MET A 220 1.54 -7.83 17.71
N ASP A 221 1.96 -8.72 18.61
CA ASP A 221 1.88 -10.17 18.47
C ASP A 221 1.24 -10.78 19.71
N THR A 222 0.11 -11.47 19.54
CA THR A 222 -0.55 -12.21 20.61
C THR A 222 -0.13 -13.68 20.67
N ASN A 223 0.62 -14.15 19.66
CA ASN A 223 1.07 -15.55 19.58
C ASN A 223 2.29 -15.81 20.48
N ILE A 224 2.06 -15.76 21.77
CA ILE A 224 3.05 -15.98 22.82
C ILE A 224 2.55 -17.02 23.84
N ASP A 225 3.48 -17.67 24.52
CA ASP A 225 3.15 -18.78 25.44
C ASP A 225 2.38 -18.34 26.70
N GLU A 226 2.43 -17.05 27.01
CA GLU A 226 1.71 -16.43 28.12
C GLU A 226 0.22 -16.25 27.87
N ASN A 227 -0.25 -16.49 26.62
CA ASN A 227 -1.67 -16.42 26.23
C ASN A 227 -2.27 -17.81 26.05
N GLU A 228 -3.58 -17.91 26.25
CA GLU A 228 -4.38 -19.09 25.91
C GLU A 228 -4.39 -19.30 24.40
N LEU A 229 -4.53 -20.54 23.94
CA LEU A 229 -4.40 -20.92 22.51
C LEU A 229 -5.27 -20.06 21.57
N TRP A 230 -6.50 -19.83 21.93
CA TRP A 230 -7.44 -19.03 21.12
C TRP A 230 -7.20 -17.50 21.14
N ASP A 231 -6.43 -17.00 22.11
CA ASP A 231 -5.93 -15.62 22.12
C ASP A 231 -4.66 -15.48 21.29
N ARG A 232 -3.86 -16.55 21.18
CA ARG A 232 -2.68 -16.57 20.29
C ARG A 232 -3.04 -16.36 18.83
N ASP A 233 -4.17 -16.91 18.40
CA ASP A 233 -4.62 -16.84 17.00
C ASP A 233 -5.15 -15.45 16.58
N LEU A 234 -5.32 -14.51 17.53
CA LEU A 234 -5.78 -13.16 17.22
C LEU A 234 -4.87 -12.40 16.25
N SER A 235 -3.55 -12.61 16.35
CA SER A 235 -2.60 -12.01 15.42
C SER A 235 -2.15 -12.97 14.31
N ALA A 236 -2.81 -14.13 14.08
CA ALA A 236 -2.35 -15.09 13.09
C ALA A 236 -2.48 -14.59 11.66
N ARG A 237 -3.66 -14.06 11.29
CA ARG A 237 -4.04 -13.68 9.91
C ARG A 237 -4.63 -12.29 9.84
N LEU A 238 -4.22 -11.57 8.81
CA LEU A 238 -4.88 -10.31 8.43
C LEU A 238 -6.25 -10.61 7.80
N TYR A 239 -7.29 -9.94 8.30
CA TYR A 239 -8.68 -10.12 7.85
C TYR A 239 -9.19 -11.57 7.90
N GLY A 240 -8.61 -12.38 8.77
CA GLY A 240 -9.05 -13.76 9.01
C GLY A 240 -10.11 -13.86 10.10
N GLY A 241 -10.79 -15.03 10.15
CA GLY A 241 -11.78 -15.34 11.17
C GLY A 241 -13.16 -14.73 10.90
N ASP A 242 -14.02 -14.81 11.93
CA ASP A 242 -15.35 -14.26 11.94
C ASP A 242 -15.40 -12.82 12.51
N GLN A 243 -16.59 -12.25 12.63
CA GLN A 243 -16.78 -10.91 13.21
C GLN A 243 -16.25 -10.80 14.65
N GLN A 244 -16.29 -11.89 15.42
CA GLN A 244 -15.80 -11.88 16.80
C GLN A 244 -14.28 -11.78 16.84
N VAL A 245 -13.58 -12.53 16.01
CA VAL A 245 -12.12 -12.41 15.85
C VAL A 245 -11.76 -11.01 15.38
N ARG A 246 -12.53 -10.49 14.41
CA ARG A 246 -12.33 -9.13 13.87
C ARG A 246 -12.43 -8.06 14.96
N LEU A 247 -13.51 -8.06 15.75
CA LEU A 247 -13.70 -7.12 16.87
C LEU A 247 -12.52 -7.19 17.86
N ARG A 248 -12.08 -8.39 18.20
CA ARG A 248 -10.97 -8.59 19.12
C ARG A 248 -9.64 -8.08 18.56
N GLN A 249 -9.38 -8.27 17.26
CA GLN A 249 -8.21 -7.69 16.57
C GLN A 249 -8.23 -6.15 16.63
N GLU A 250 -9.40 -5.53 16.46
CA GLU A 250 -9.53 -4.07 16.50
C GLU A 250 -9.40 -3.51 17.92
N ILE A 251 -9.81 -4.25 18.95
CA ILE A 251 -9.52 -3.93 20.35
C ILE A 251 -8.01 -3.92 20.59
N ILE A 252 -7.31 -4.97 20.15
CA ILE A 252 -5.85 -5.05 20.26
C ILE A 252 -5.18 -3.91 19.51
N LEU A 253 -5.59 -3.64 18.27
CA LEU A 253 -5.00 -2.59 17.45
C LEU A 253 -5.20 -1.19 18.05
N GLY A 254 -6.42 -0.84 18.43
CA GLY A 254 -6.75 0.48 18.95
C GLY A 254 -6.23 0.68 20.38
N MET A 255 -6.78 -0.07 21.33
CA MET A 255 -6.43 0.08 22.75
C MET A 255 -5.03 -0.42 23.05
N GLY A 256 -4.67 -1.60 22.54
CA GLY A 256 -3.34 -2.19 22.72
C GLY A 256 -2.26 -1.31 22.09
N GLY A 257 -2.51 -0.77 20.91
CA GLY A 257 -1.57 0.12 20.21
C GLY A 257 -1.20 1.36 21.00
N LEU A 258 -2.17 2.01 21.67
CA LEU A 258 -1.88 3.14 22.55
C LEU A 258 -1.06 2.73 23.78
N ARG A 259 -1.40 1.63 24.40
CA ARG A 259 -0.64 1.12 25.56
C ARG A 259 0.81 0.79 25.15
N VAL A 260 1.02 0.23 23.97
CA VAL A 260 2.37 0.01 23.41
C VAL A 260 3.10 1.35 23.26
N LEU A 261 2.50 2.37 22.67
CA LEU A 261 3.12 3.71 22.54
C LEU A 261 3.54 4.26 23.90
N ARG A 262 2.67 4.19 24.91
CA ARG A 262 2.95 4.68 26.26
C ARG A 262 4.10 3.91 26.92
N ALA A 263 4.07 2.58 26.85
CA ALA A 263 5.13 1.71 27.39
C ALA A 263 6.49 1.96 26.73
N LEU A 264 6.49 2.35 25.45
CA LEU A 264 7.71 2.72 24.71
C LEU A 264 8.16 4.17 24.95
N GLY A 265 7.42 4.96 25.75
CA GLY A 265 7.75 6.34 26.08
C GLY A 265 7.32 7.39 25.04
N TYR A 266 6.50 7.01 24.06
CA TYR A 266 5.98 7.96 23.08
C TYR A 266 4.84 8.81 23.66
N GLN A 267 4.85 10.10 23.32
CA GLN A 267 3.83 11.09 23.70
C GLN A 267 3.36 11.85 22.44
N PRO A 268 2.65 11.21 21.51
CA PRO A 268 2.23 11.85 20.28
C PRO A 268 1.31 13.04 20.53
N THR A 269 1.53 14.12 19.77
CA THR A 269 0.64 15.28 19.73
C THR A 269 -0.54 15.06 18.80
N VAL A 270 -0.38 14.19 17.80
CA VAL A 270 -1.42 13.81 16.84
C VAL A 270 -1.49 12.29 16.72
N PHE A 271 -2.70 11.76 16.77
CA PHE A 271 -3.01 10.36 16.49
C PHE A 271 -3.78 10.27 15.18
N HIS A 272 -3.28 9.50 14.23
CA HIS A 272 -3.91 9.30 12.93
C HIS A 272 -4.47 7.88 12.83
N LEU A 273 -5.78 7.77 12.72
CA LEU A 273 -6.48 6.51 12.45
C LEU A 273 -6.62 6.32 10.94
N ASN A 274 -5.90 5.36 10.39
CA ASN A 274 -5.97 5.01 8.97
C ASN A 274 -7.03 3.92 8.75
N GLU A 275 -8.26 4.33 8.46
CA GLU A 275 -9.51 3.57 8.45
C GLU A 275 -10.06 3.25 9.86
N GLY A 276 -11.29 2.73 9.93
CA GLY A 276 -12.02 2.45 11.17
C GLY A 276 -11.40 1.42 12.09
N HIS A 277 -10.56 0.52 11.58
CA HIS A 277 -9.97 -0.61 12.32
C HIS A 277 -9.28 -0.26 13.64
N ALA A 278 -8.80 0.96 13.78
CA ALA A 278 -8.12 1.45 14.99
C ALA A 278 -8.98 2.38 15.85
N ALA A 279 -10.27 2.54 15.56
CA ALA A 279 -11.13 3.55 16.20
C ALA A 279 -11.25 3.39 17.73
N PHE A 280 -11.08 2.19 18.28
CA PHE A 280 -11.04 1.99 19.74
C PHE A 280 -9.85 2.69 20.41
N ALA A 281 -8.86 3.18 19.66
CA ALA A 281 -7.82 4.06 20.22
C ALA A 281 -8.42 5.33 20.83
N ALA A 282 -9.48 5.86 20.25
CA ALA A 282 -10.18 7.03 20.79
C ALA A 282 -10.73 6.77 22.20
N LEU A 283 -11.29 5.59 22.45
CA LEU A 283 -11.82 5.21 23.77
C LEU A 283 -10.69 5.14 24.82
N GLU A 284 -9.54 4.56 24.47
CA GLU A 284 -8.40 4.46 25.37
C GLU A 284 -7.81 5.86 25.67
N LEU A 285 -7.74 6.77 24.69
CA LEU A 285 -7.36 8.16 24.92
C LEU A 285 -8.33 8.88 25.86
N ILE A 286 -9.65 8.69 25.68
CA ILE A 286 -10.68 9.25 26.57
C ILE A 286 -10.45 8.71 28.01
N ARG A 287 -10.27 7.39 28.16
CA ARG A 287 -10.00 6.76 29.46
C ARG A 287 -8.74 7.34 30.14
N GLU A 288 -7.65 7.55 29.38
CA GLU A 288 -6.43 8.16 29.92
C GLU A 288 -6.70 9.56 30.48
N ARG A 289 -7.49 10.37 29.77
CA ARG A 289 -7.84 11.74 30.22
C ARG A 289 -8.75 11.73 31.46
N MET A 290 -9.71 10.82 31.48
CA MET A 290 -10.60 10.66 32.64
C MET A 290 -9.84 10.17 33.87
N ALA A 291 -8.90 9.25 33.70
CA ALA A 291 -8.01 8.79 34.78
C ALA A 291 -7.12 9.92 35.33
N ALA A 292 -6.86 10.96 34.51
CA ALA A 292 -6.18 12.18 34.93
C ALA A 292 -7.12 13.24 35.57
N GLY A 293 -8.42 12.93 35.72
CA GLY A 293 -9.40 13.79 36.41
C GLY A 293 -10.37 14.55 35.51
N ALA A 294 -10.30 14.43 34.18
CA ALA A 294 -11.26 15.07 33.27
C ALA A 294 -12.63 14.39 33.33
N SER A 295 -13.71 15.13 33.13
CA SER A 295 -15.03 14.57 32.84
C SER A 295 -15.04 13.92 31.46
N PHE A 296 -16.03 13.05 31.15
CA PHE A 296 -16.16 12.44 29.83
C PHE A 296 -16.25 13.50 28.71
N ASP A 297 -17.04 14.56 28.91
CA ASP A 297 -17.21 15.63 27.91
C ASP A 297 -15.91 16.39 27.66
N GLN A 298 -15.14 16.68 28.73
CA GLN A 298 -13.82 17.27 28.59
C GLN A 298 -12.83 16.34 27.89
N ALA A 299 -12.84 15.05 28.24
CA ALA A 299 -11.96 14.05 27.68
C ALA A 299 -12.21 13.84 26.17
N ILE A 300 -13.47 13.77 25.72
CA ILE A 300 -13.79 13.61 24.30
C ILE A 300 -13.39 14.84 23.47
N GLU A 301 -13.54 16.06 24.02
CA GLU A 301 -13.08 17.27 23.33
C GLU A 301 -11.54 17.35 23.25
N ASP A 302 -10.83 16.95 24.31
CA ASP A 302 -9.36 16.84 24.25
C ASP A 302 -8.92 15.80 23.19
N VAL A 303 -9.58 14.65 23.14
CA VAL A 303 -9.28 13.63 22.13
C VAL A 303 -9.57 14.14 20.72
N ARG A 304 -10.68 14.83 20.49
CA ARG A 304 -10.98 15.49 19.21
C ARG A 304 -9.88 16.46 18.78
N SER A 305 -9.28 17.17 19.72
CA SER A 305 -8.19 18.12 19.42
C SER A 305 -6.89 17.43 18.99
N ARG A 306 -6.78 16.09 19.08
CA ARG A 306 -5.56 15.31 18.78
C ARG A 306 -5.75 14.20 17.76
N LEU A 307 -6.99 13.90 17.37
CA LEU A 307 -7.32 12.75 16.53
C LEU A 307 -7.65 13.17 15.10
N VAL A 308 -6.98 12.52 14.14
CA VAL A 308 -7.22 12.62 12.70
C VAL A 308 -7.71 11.26 12.19
N PHE A 309 -8.74 11.26 11.36
CA PHE A 309 -9.30 10.07 10.77
C PHE A 309 -9.31 10.13 9.24
N THR A 310 -8.80 9.08 8.59
CA THR A 310 -8.89 8.92 7.14
C THR A 310 -9.80 7.74 6.79
N THR A 311 -10.87 7.99 6.03
CA THR A 311 -11.70 6.93 5.46
C THR A 311 -11.24 6.58 4.04
N HIS A 312 -11.18 5.27 3.74
CA HIS A 312 -10.78 4.73 2.43
C HIS A 312 -11.91 3.97 1.73
N THR A 313 -13.06 3.85 2.36
CA THR A 313 -14.14 2.96 1.93
C THR A 313 -15.31 3.77 1.38
N PRO A 314 -15.65 3.63 0.06
CA PRO A 314 -16.70 4.41 -0.60
C PRO A 314 -18.08 3.73 -0.55
N VAL A 315 -18.22 2.61 0.14
CA VAL A 315 -19.45 1.81 0.21
C VAL A 315 -19.78 1.39 1.64
N LYS A 316 -21.03 1.51 2.07
CA LYS A 316 -21.47 1.18 3.45
C LYS A 316 -21.04 -0.22 3.88
N ALA A 317 -21.24 -1.22 3.03
CA ALA A 317 -20.93 -2.62 3.34
C ALA A 317 -19.43 -2.93 3.54
N GLY A 318 -18.55 -1.97 3.29
CA GLY A 318 -17.11 -2.13 3.50
C GLY A 318 -16.61 -1.58 4.84
N HIS A 319 -17.48 -0.96 5.64
CA HIS A 319 -17.14 -0.47 6.99
C HIS A 319 -17.41 -1.56 8.03
N ASP A 320 -16.54 -1.67 9.02
CA ASP A 320 -16.72 -2.64 10.10
C ASP A 320 -17.86 -2.19 11.01
N GLU A 321 -18.85 -3.07 11.14
CA GLU A 321 -20.04 -2.90 11.97
C GLU A 321 -20.23 -4.16 12.82
N PHE A 322 -20.45 -3.97 14.12
CA PHE A 322 -20.61 -5.06 15.08
C PHE A 322 -21.98 -5.02 15.74
N PRO A 323 -22.72 -6.14 15.85
CA PRO A 323 -23.94 -6.21 16.60
C PRO A 323 -23.74 -5.74 18.04
N HIS A 324 -24.74 -5.04 18.60
CA HIS A 324 -24.64 -4.47 19.97
C HIS A 324 -24.29 -5.53 21.02
N PHE A 325 -24.82 -6.76 20.92
CA PHE A 325 -24.50 -7.82 21.89
C PHE A 325 -23.01 -8.17 21.91
N MET A 326 -22.29 -8.10 20.77
CA MET A 326 -20.84 -8.30 20.74
C MET A 326 -20.12 -7.15 21.45
N ILE A 327 -20.52 -5.91 21.19
CA ILE A 327 -19.96 -4.75 21.89
C ILE A 327 -20.19 -4.87 23.40
N GLU A 328 -21.38 -5.28 23.82
CA GLU A 328 -21.70 -5.51 25.24
C GLU A 328 -20.83 -6.58 25.87
N GLU A 329 -20.59 -7.71 25.18
CA GLU A 329 -19.72 -8.78 25.64
C GLU A 329 -18.31 -8.28 25.94
N TYR A 330 -17.75 -7.44 25.05
CA TYR A 330 -16.35 -7.01 25.18
C TYR A 330 -16.15 -5.71 25.94
N PHE A 331 -17.17 -4.82 26.04
CA PHE A 331 -17.04 -3.49 26.62
C PHE A 331 -17.90 -3.21 27.85
N ARG A 332 -18.72 -4.17 28.34
CA ARG A 332 -19.58 -3.96 29.50
C ARG A 332 -18.84 -3.43 30.74
N TRP A 333 -17.63 -3.90 30.96
CA TRP A 333 -16.76 -3.45 32.05
C TRP A 333 -16.13 -2.08 31.75
N TYR A 334 -16.04 -1.68 30.47
CA TYR A 334 -15.28 -0.50 30.03
C TYR A 334 -16.13 0.78 30.07
N TRP A 335 -17.41 0.69 29.75
CA TRP A 335 -18.24 1.88 29.81
C TRP A 335 -18.45 2.43 31.22
N GLU A 336 -18.37 1.57 32.26
CA GLU A 336 -18.35 2.00 33.66
C GLU A 336 -17.09 2.81 33.99
N ASP A 337 -15.92 2.40 33.47
CA ASP A 337 -14.66 3.15 33.57
C ASP A 337 -14.74 4.53 32.89
N LEU A 338 -15.61 4.69 31.89
CA LEU A 338 -15.90 5.96 31.23
C LEU A 338 -17.05 6.74 31.84
N GLY A 339 -17.62 6.29 32.96
CA GLY A 339 -18.77 6.92 33.60
C GLY A 339 -20.04 6.93 32.75
N LEU A 340 -20.13 6.03 31.77
CA LEU A 340 -21.24 5.92 30.83
C LEU A 340 -22.16 4.76 31.21
N ASN A 341 -23.43 4.89 30.88
CA ASN A 341 -24.33 3.73 30.82
C ASN A 341 -24.25 3.06 29.44
N ARG A 342 -24.92 1.91 29.32
CA ARG A 342 -24.97 1.11 28.09
C ARG A 342 -25.38 1.93 26.86
N GLU A 343 -26.48 2.67 26.99
CA GLU A 343 -27.08 3.43 25.88
C GLU A 343 -26.12 4.56 25.42
N ALA A 344 -25.56 5.31 26.35
CA ALA A 344 -24.60 6.37 26.05
C ALA A 344 -23.34 5.82 25.35
N PHE A 345 -22.82 4.67 25.80
CA PHE A 345 -21.67 4.02 25.16
C PHE A 345 -22.00 3.58 23.74
N LEU A 346 -23.11 2.85 23.53
CA LEU A 346 -23.50 2.37 22.22
C LEU A 346 -23.76 3.53 21.24
N THR A 347 -24.29 4.66 21.73
CA THR A 347 -24.51 5.86 20.90
C THR A 347 -23.23 6.37 20.23
N LEU A 348 -22.04 6.11 20.81
CA LEU A 348 -20.76 6.56 20.20
C LEU A 348 -20.53 5.99 18.79
N GLY A 349 -20.99 4.76 18.53
CA GLY A 349 -20.85 4.12 17.22
C GLY A 349 -22.16 3.74 16.54
N GLN A 350 -23.32 4.09 17.11
CA GLN A 350 -24.62 3.64 16.65
C GLN A 350 -24.95 4.09 15.22
N ILE A 351 -25.33 3.13 14.36
CA ILE A 351 -25.89 3.42 13.03
C ILE A 351 -27.34 3.93 13.13
N PRO A 352 -27.85 4.67 12.13
CA PRO A 352 -29.20 5.26 12.16
C PRO A 352 -30.32 4.25 12.45
N ASP A 353 -30.21 3.04 11.90
CA ASP A 353 -31.22 1.98 12.04
C ASP A 353 -31.14 1.24 13.39
N GLY A 354 -30.20 1.62 14.28
CA GLY A 354 -30.15 1.21 15.68
C GLY A 354 -29.66 -0.23 15.94
N GLY A 355 -29.26 -0.98 14.91
CA GLY A 355 -28.96 -2.42 15.03
C GLY A 355 -27.50 -2.79 15.29
N ALA A 356 -26.54 -1.88 15.03
CA ALA A 356 -25.13 -2.17 15.11
C ALA A 356 -24.29 -0.94 15.54
N PHE A 357 -23.06 -1.22 15.93
CA PHE A 357 -22.03 -0.26 16.28
C PHE A 357 -20.99 -0.20 15.15
N SER A 358 -20.83 0.95 14.51
CA SER A 358 -19.93 1.19 13.41
C SER A 358 -18.63 1.82 13.89
N MET A 359 -17.50 1.24 13.51
CA MET A 359 -16.17 1.76 13.83
C MET A 359 -15.90 3.11 13.17
N THR A 360 -16.41 3.31 11.96
CA THR A 360 -16.29 4.59 11.25
C THR A 360 -17.09 5.71 11.93
N ILE A 361 -18.27 5.42 12.44
CA ILE A 361 -19.07 6.40 13.20
C ILE A 361 -18.34 6.78 14.49
N LEU A 362 -17.79 5.81 15.23
CA LEU A 362 -16.95 6.07 16.40
C LEU A 362 -15.79 6.99 16.04
N ALA A 363 -15.04 6.67 14.97
CA ALA A 363 -13.92 7.48 14.52
C ALA A 363 -14.35 8.91 14.16
N LEU A 364 -15.42 9.08 13.37
CA LEU A 364 -15.92 10.40 12.95
C LEU A 364 -16.43 11.24 14.11
N ARG A 365 -17.02 10.64 15.13
CA ARG A 365 -17.51 11.34 16.34
C ARG A 365 -16.39 11.78 17.28
N THR A 366 -15.29 11.06 17.26
CA THR A 366 -14.15 11.30 18.16
C THR A 366 -12.97 12.01 17.49
N ALA A 367 -12.93 12.10 16.15
CA ALA A 367 -11.90 12.85 15.44
C ALA A 367 -12.26 14.32 15.31
N GLY A 368 -11.27 15.20 15.47
CA GLY A 368 -11.42 16.63 15.22
C GLY A 368 -11.08 17.04 13.80
N ALA A 369 -10.48 16.14 13.03
CA ALA A 369 -10.25 16.29 11.59
C ALA A 369 -10.46 14.95 10.89
N ALA A 370 -11.16 14.97 9.76
CA ALA A 370 -11.40 13.79 8.94
C ALA A 370 -11.16 14.09 7.48
N ASN A 371 -10.64 13.09 6.74
CA ASN A 371 -10.46 13.23 5.30
C ASN A 371 -10.82 11.96 4.52
N SER A 372 -11.12 12.17 3.26
CA SER A 372 -11.26 11.16 2.21
C SER A 372 -10.04 11.18 1.30
N VAL A 373 -9.95 10.21 0.37
CA VAL A 373 -8.71 9.90 -0.36
C VAL A 373 -8.74 10.23 -1.87
N SER A 374 -9.76 10.96 -2.32
CA SER A 374 -9.85 11.66 -3.61
C SER A 374 -11.00 12.69 -3.54
N ARG A 375 -11.05 13.61 -4.50
CA ARG A 375 -12.16 14.60 -4.57
C ARG A 375 -13.51 13.92 -4.74
N LYS A 376 -13.59 12.91 -5.62
CA LYS A 376 -14.83 12.14 -5.84
C LYS A 376 -15.23 11.38 -4.58
N HIS A 377 -14.27 10.70 -3.92
CA HIS A 377 -14.52 10.02 -2.66
C HIS A 377 -14.96 10.98 -1.54
N GLY A 378 -14.44 12.22 -1.55
CA GLY A 378 -14.88 13.26 -0.62
C GLY A 378 -16.36 13.61 -0.76
N GLN A 379 -16.84 13.72 -1.98
CA GLN A 379 -18.28 13.89 -2.25
C GLN A 379 -19.08 12.69 -1.71
N VAL A 380 -18.71 11.47 -2.08
CA VAL A 380 -19.38 10.24 -1.64
C VAL A 380 -19.38 10.09 -0.12
N SER A 381 -18.24 10.37 0.53
CA SER A 381 -18.13 10.27 1.99
C SER A 381 -19.00 11.32 2.70
N ARG A 382 -19.04 12.55 2.22
CA ARG A 382 -19.91 13.59 2.78
C ARG A 382 -21.39 13.22 2.65
N GLU A 383 -21.82 12.70 1.51
CA GLU A 383 -23.19 12.21 1.30
C GLU A 383 -23.51 11.05 2.25
N MET A 384 -22.59 10.07 2.36
CA MET A 384 -22.77 8.85 3.18
C MET A 384 -22.91 9.15 4.67
N TRP A 385 -22.12 10.10 5.18
CA TRP A 385 -22.02 10.41 6.61
C TRP A 385 -22.74 11.70 7.00
N HIS A 386 -23.50 12.34 6.10
CA HIS A 386 -24.23 13.60 6.35
C HIS A 386 -25.12 13.54 7.59
N PHE A 387 -25.74 12.39 7.87
CA PHE A 387 -26.63 12.22 9.02
C PHE A 387 -25.95 12.45 10.39
N LEU A 388 -24.61 12.44 10.45
CA LEU A 388 -23.85 12.80 11.67
C LEU A 388 -23.83 14.32 11.92
N TRP A 389 -24.15 15.12 10.90
CA TRP A 389 -24.17 16.59 10.95
C TRP A 389 -25.48 17.12 10.31
N PRO A 390 -26.64 16.85 10.93
CA PRO A 390 -27.93 17.17 10.32
C PRO A 390 -28.18 18.67 10.09
N ASP A 391 -27.49 19.53 10.86
CA ASP A 391 -27.58 20.99 10.75
C ASP A 391 -26.67 21.61 9.66
N ARG A 392 -25.92 20.77 8.92
CA ARG A 392 -25.00 21.20 7.85
C ARG A 392 -25.52 20.76 6.49
N THR A 393 -25.12 21.47 5.43
CA THR A 393 -25.29 20.94 4.07
C THR A 393 -24.26 19.83 3.80
N ILE A 394 -24.46 19.02 2.77
CA ILE A 394 -23.50 17.96 2.37
C ILE A 394 -22.10 18.53 2.15
N GLU A 395 -21.99 19.71 1.51
CA GLU A 395 -20.71 20.36 1.23
C GLU A 395 -20.01 20.83 2.52
N GLN A 396 -20.77 21.09 3.59
CA GLN A 396 -20.25 21.54 4.89
C GLN A 396 -19.89 20.40 5.84
N VAL A 397 -20.17 19.13 5.47
CA VAL A 397 -19.72 17.98 6.26
C VAL A 397 -18.19 18.02 6.35
N PRO A 398 -17.58 17.94 7.58
CA PRO A 398 -16.16 18.21 7.78
C PRO A 398 -15.25 17.02 7.39
N ILE A 399 -15.43 16.53 6.16
CA ILE A 399 -14.57 15.51 5.54
C ILE A 399 -13.88 16.16 4.35
N VAL A 400 -12.60 16.51 4.49
CA VAL A 400 -11.81 17.17 3.45
C VAL A 400 -11.19 16.13 2.51
N PRO A 401 -11.11 16.40 1.20
CA PRO A 401 -10.44 15.47 0.29
C PRO A 401 -8.93 15.71 0.28
N VAL A 402 -8.14 14.70 0.65
CA VAL A 402 -6.69 14.66 0.40
C VAL A 402 -6.43 13.48 -0.52
N THR A 403 -6.22 13.74 -1.79
CA THR A 403 -6.03 12.67 -2.78
C THR A 403 -4.78 11.85 -2.48
N ASN A 404 -4.92 10.53 -2.47
CA ASN A 404 -3.81 9.62 -2.23
C ASN A 404 -2.67 9.86 -3.22
N GLY A 405 -1.47 9.62 -2.74
CA GLY A 405 -0.26 9.57 -3.54
C GLY A 405 0.48 8.25 -3.34
N VAL A 406 1.56 8.07 -4.10
CA VAL A 406 2.43 6.89 -4.03
C VAL A 406 3.87 7.33 -3.80
N HIS A 407 4.66 6.50 -3.10
CA HIS A 407 6.05 6.79 -2.82
C HIS A 407 6.89 6.65 -4.09
N LEU A 408 7.20 7.78 -4.71
CA LEU A 408 7.83 7.82 -6.04
C LEU A 408 9.14 7.02 -6.09
N PRO A 409 10.09 7.10 -5.12
CA PRO A 409 11.31 6.31 -5.17
C PRO A 409 11.09 4.80 -5.11
N THR A 410 9.98 4.32 -4.52
CA THR A 410 9.62 2.91 -4.52
C THR A 410 9.10 2.46 -5.88
N TRP A 411 8.17 3.21 -6.48
CA TRP A 411 7.39 2.73 -7.65
C TRP A 411 7.98 3.11 -8.98
N LEU A 412 8.79 4.17 -9.04
CA LEU A 412 9.47 4.59 -10.26
C LEU A 412 10.60 3.60 -10.62
N ALA A 413 10.63 3.18 -11.87
CA ALA A 413 11.67 2.28 -12.37
C ALA A 413 13.07 2.88 -12.13
N ALA A 414 14.02 2.08 -11.65
CA ALA A 414 15.39 2.57 -11.39
C ALA A 414 16.04 3.19 -12.65
N ARG A 415 15.70 2.68 -13.84
CA ARG A 415 16.15 3.26 -15.11
C ARG A 415 15.60 4.66 -15.35
N CYS A 416 14.34 4.92 -14.95
CA CYS A 416 13.76 6.27 -15.00
C CYS A 416 14.46 7.20 -14.00
N GLN A 417 14.73 6.73 -12.78
CA GLN A 417 15.47 7.50 -11.79
C GLN A 417 16.85 7.90 -12.34
N ASN A 418 17.57 6.95 -12.95
CA ASN A 418 18.87 7.23 -13.57
C ASN A 418 18.75 8.18 -14.76
N LEU A 419 17.70 8.09 -15.57
CA LEU A 419 17.45 9.03 -16.67
C LEU A 419 17.26 10.45 -16.13
N TYR A 420 16.40 10.64 -15.16
CA TYR A 420 16.14 11.95 -14.56
C TYR A 420 17.36 12.52 -13.85
N THR A 421 18.14 11.66 -13.15
CA THR A 421 19.42 12.10 -12.54
C THR A 421 20.42 12.61 -13.58
N ARG A 422 20.51 12.01 -14.77
CA ARG A 422 21.40 12.47 -15.85
C ARG A 422 20.94 13.82 -16.44
N HIS A 423 19.62 14.02 -16.61
CA HIS A 423 19.09 15.23 -17.23
C HIS A 423 18.90 16.39 -16.25
N TRP A 424 18.58 16.10 -14.98
CA TRP A 424 18.18 17.13 -14.02
C TRP A 424 19.13 17.28 -12.82
N GLY A 425 20.15 16.40 -12.70
CA GLY A 425 21.04 16.33 -11.53
C GLY A 425 20.44 15.45 -10.42
N PRO A 426 21.19 15.14 -9.34
CA PRO A 426 20.75 14.23 -8.29
C PRO A 426 19.63 14.79 -7.38
N ASP A 427 19.50 16.11 -7.30
CA ASP A 427 18.62 16.79 -6.34
C ASP A 427 17.12 16.74 -6.75
N TRP A 428 16.81 16.26 -7.95
CA TRP A 428 15.42 16.13 -8.39
C TRP A 428 14.57 15.29 -7.43
N ILE A 429 15.17 14.29 -6.77
CA ILE A 429 14.48 13.39 -5.86
C ILE A 429 13.98 14.10 -4.58
N GLU A 430 14.70 15.14 -4.14
CA GLU A 430 14.31 15.94 -2.96
C GLU A 430 13.13 16.89 -3.27
N ASN A 431 12.91 17.20 -4.56
CA ASN A 431 11.92 18.16 -5.05
C ASN A 431 10.85 17.53 -5.96
N HIS A 432 10.63 16.21 -5.86
CA HIS A 432 9.75 15.51 -6.78
C HIS A 432 8.25 15.83 -6.61
N ASP A 433 7.86 16.65 -5.67
CA ASP A 433 6.52 17.25 -5.59
C ASP A 433 6.41 18.62 -6.27
N ASP A 434 7.48 19.12 -6.89
CA ASP A 434 7.46 20.35 -7.68
C ASP A 434 6.97 20.07 -9.11
N THR A 435 5.87 20.72 -9.50
CA THR A 435 5.25 20.58 -10.83
C THR A 435 6.14 21.14 -11.94
N GLU A 436 6.91 22.20 -11.67
CA GLU A 436 7.82 22.82 -12.65
C GLU A 436 8.98 21.88 -13.00
N LEU A 437 9.47 21.12 -12.02
CA LEU A 437 10.47 20.08 -12.27
C LEU A 437 9.97 19.08 -13.34
N TRP A 438 8.72 18.64 -13.22
CA TRP A 438 8.16 17.65 -14.14
C TRP A 438 7.75 18.21 -15.49
N ALA A 439 7.63 19.53 -15.64
CA ALA A 439 7.46 20.16 -16.96
C ALA A 439 8.67 19.89 -17.86
N ARG A 440 9.86 19.71 -17.27
CA ARG A 440 11.12 19.41 -17.98
C ARG A 440 11.16 18.01 -18.59
N VAL A 441 10.19 17.13 -18.33
CA VAL A 441 10.11 15.83 -19.03
C VAL A 441 9.97 16.01 -20.54
N ALA A 442 9.43 17.14 -20.98
CA ALA A 442 9.34 17.50 -22.40
C ALA A 442 10.71 17.60 -23.08
N GLU A 443 11.78 17.96 -22.33
CA GLU A 443 13.15 18.13 -22.82
C GLU A 443 13.87 16.79 -23.06
N ILE A 444 13.37 15.70 -22.47
CA ILE A 444 13.98 14.37 -22.61
C ILE A 444 13.76 13.88 -24.06
N PRO A 445 14.82 13.44 -24.78
CA PRO A 445 14.68 12.89 -26.11
C PRO A 445 13.69 11.72 -26.17
N ASP A 446 12.84 11.70 -27.17
CA ASP A 446 11.82 10.68 -27.35
C ASP A 446 12.43 9.29 -27.43
N GLU A 447 13.55 9.16 -28.13
CA GLU A 447 14.28 7.90 -28.32
C GLU A 447 14.78 7.32 -26.99
N GLU A 448 15.26 8.17 -26.09
CA GLU A 448 15.74 7.74 -24.78
C GLU A 448 14.58 7.21 -23.92
N LEU A 449 13.47 7.95 -23.88
CA LEU A 449 12.29 7.55 -23.10
C LEU A 449 11.67 6.26 -23.66
N TRP A 450 11.56 6.17 -24.98
CA TRP A 450 11.04 4.99 -25.67
C TRP A 450 11.91 3.76 -25.44
N ALA A 451 13.22 3.87 -25.65
CA ALA A 451 14.16 2.78 -25.42
C ALA A 451 14.14 2.30 -23.96
N LEU A 452 13.97 3.20 -23.00
CA LEU A 452 13.82 2.87 -21.58
C LEU A 452 12.55 2.07 -21.33
N HIS A 453 11.41 2.51 -21.88
CA HIS A 453 10.13 1.82 -21.77
C HIS A 453 10.19 0.41 -22.37
N GLN A 454 10.75 0.26 -23.59
CA GLN A 454 10.92 -1.05 -24.23
C GLN A 454 11.76 -2.02 -23.39
N ARG A 455 12.82 -1.53 -22.72
CA ARG A 455 13.62 -2.34 -21.79
C ARG A 455 12.84 -2.76 -20.55
N SER A 456 11.97 -1.90 -20.05
CA SER A 456 11.09 -2.22 -18.92
C SER A 456 10.05 -3.26 -19.29
N LYS A 457 9.48 -3.16 -20.47
CA LYS A 457 8.54 -4.12 -21.05
C LYS A 457 9.19 -5.50 -21.29
N THR A 458 10.39 -5.52 -21.88
CA THR A 458 11.18 -6.77 -22.02
C THR A 458 11.41 -7.43 -20.66
N LYS A 459 11.79 -6.63 -19.65
CA LYS A 459 12.00 -7.14 -18.30
C LYS A 459 10.72 -7.72 -17.68
N LEU A 460 9.55 -7.14 -17.94
CA LEU A 460 8.26 -7.72 -17.54
C LEU A 460 8.03 -9.08 -18.22
N MET A 461 8.25 -9.17 -19.53
CA MET A 461 8.06 -10.42 -20.28
C MET A 461 9.02 -11.52 -19.78
N ASP A 462 10.28 -11.19 -19.53
CA ASP A 462 11.27 -12.13 -19.00
C ASP A 462 10.87 -12.61 -17.59
N PHE A 463 10.37 -11.72 -16.75
CA PHE A 463 9.87 -12.06 -15.42
C PHE A 463 8.69 -13.04 -15.50
N VAL A 464 7.70 -12.76 -16.35
CA VAL A 464 6.53 -13.63 -16.52
C VAL A 464 6.96 -15.01 -17.05
N ARG A 465 7.80 -15.06 -18.09
CA ARG A 465 8.31 -16.31 -18.66
C ARG A 465 9.13 -17.14 -17.67
N GLU A 466 9.94 -16.49 -16.84
CA GLU A 466 10.71 -17.19 -15.81
C GLU A 466 9.80 -17.81 -14.73
N ARG A 467 8.74 -17.11 -14.31
CA ARG A 467 7.73 -17.70 -13.41
C ARG A 467 7.05 -18.92 -14.02
N VAL A 468 6.66 -18.83 -15.29
CA VAL A 468 6.08 -19.98 -16.03
C VAL A 468 7.06 -21.14 -16.07
N ARG A 469 8.34 -20.90 -16.39
CA ARG A 469 9.37 -21.93 -16.44
C ARG A 469 9.56 -22.63 -15.10
N ARG A 470 9.58 -21.91 -14.00
CA ARG A 470 9.71 -22.47 -12.65
C ARG A 470 8.52 -23.34 -12.25
N ASN A 471 7.31 -22.94 -12.61
CA ASN A 471 6.08 -23.61 -12.20
C ASN A 471 5.70 -24.78 -13.11
N PHE A 472 6.10 -24.75 -14.39
CA PHE A 472 5.64 -25.68 -15.43
C PHE A 472 6.79 -26.33 -16.22
N SER A 473 7.93 -26.59 -15.58
CA SER A 473 9.19 -27.02 -16.20
C SER A 473 9.21 -28.43 -16.77
N VAL A 474 8.11 -29.20 -16.76
CA VAL A 474 8.07 -30.59 -17.21
C VAL A 474 7.07 -30.76 -18.36
N GLY A 475 7.55 -31.00 -19.60
CA GLY A 475 6.74 -31.65 -20.64
C GLY A 475 6.13 -30.77 -21.74
N GLY A 476 6.72 -29.62 -22.09
CA GLY A 476 6.23 -28.81 -23.23
C GLY A 476 5.30 -27.66 -22.83
N VAL A 477 4.85 -26.86 -23.82
CA VAL A 477 3.95 -25.72 -23.58
C VAL A 477 2.53 -26.24 -23.37
N SER A 478 2.13 -26.42 -22.12
CA SER A 478 0.75 -26.78 -21.74
C SER A 478 -0.19 -25.58 -21.87
N SER A 479 -1.51 -25.82 -21.94
CA SER A 479 -2.52 -24.77 -21.91
C SER A 479 -2.38 -23.87 -20.68
N GLN A 480 -1.95 -24.41 -19.54
CA GLN A 480 -1.66 -23.65 -18.33
C GLN A 480 -0.44 -22.74 -18.51
N ALA A 481 0.66 -23.21 -19.09
CA ALA A 481 1.82 -22.36 -19.37
C ALA A 481 1.44 -21.18 -20.27
N VAL A 482 0.57 -21.40 -21.27
CA VAL A 482 0.03 -20.33 -22.13
C VAL A 482 -0.82 -19.37 -21.32
N ALA A 483 -1.73 -19.87 -20.48
CA ALA A 483 -2.58 -19.03 -19.62
C ALA A 483 -1.78 -18.16 -18.64
N HIS A 484 -0.60 -18.61 -18.23
CA HIS A 484 0.32 -17.84 -17.39
C HIS A 484 1.30 -16.95 -18.15
N GLY A 485 1.18 -16.84 -19.49
CA GLY A 485 1.90 -15.85 -20.29
C GLY A 485 3.15 -16.35 -21.01
N ALA A 486 3.30 -17.67 -21.24
CA ALA A 486 4.43 -18.24 -21.98
C ALA A 486 4.60 -17.64 -23.39
N LEU A 487 3.51 -17.20 -24.03
CA LEU A 487 3.49 -16.68 -25.40
C LEU A 487 3.45 -15.16 -25.50
N LEU A 488 3.51 -14.42 -24.38
CA LEU A 488 3.54 -12.95 -24.40
C LEU A 488 4.77 -12.43 -25.17
N SER A 489 4.57 -11.38 -25.96
CA SER A 489 5.58 -10.77 -26.83
C SER A 489 5.90 -9.32 -26.39
N PRO A 490 7.17 -8.92 -26.34
CA PRO A 490 7.53 -7.53 -26.07
C PRO A 490 7.15 -6.56 -27.20
N GLU A 491 6.89 -7.04 -28.42
CA GLU A 491 6.49 -6.22 -29.56
C GLU A 491 5.00 -5.88 -29.59
N ALA A 492 4.14 -6.73 -28.97
CA ALA A 492 2.70 -6.52 -28.96
C ALA A 492 2.31 -5.43 -27.95
N LEU A 493 1.35 -4.56 -28.32
CA LEU A 493 0.74 -3.62 -27.38
C LEU A 493 0.22 -4.39 -26.15
N THR A 494 0.69 -4.05 -24.96
CA THR A 494 0.39 -4.75 -23.72
C THR A 494 -0.50 -3.93 -22.81
N ILE A 495 -1.69 -4.42 -22.51
CA ILE A 495 -2.63 -3.80 -21.58
C ILE A 495 -2.59 -4.56 -20.26
N GLY A 496 -2.34 -3.87 -19.15
CA GLY A 496 -2.29 -4.45 -17.82
C GLY A 496 -3.54 -4.14 -17.01
N PHE A 497 -4.08 -5.17 -16.35
CA PHE A 497 -5.13 -5.07 -15.35
C PHE A 497 -4.70 -5.84 -14.10
N ALA A 498 -4.35 -5.11 -13.02
CA ALA A 498 -3.90 -5.76 -11.80
C ALA A 498 -4.50 -5.12 -10.55
N ARG A 499 -5.44 -5.85 -9.92
CA ARG A 499 -6.18 -5.37 -8.75
C ARG A 499 -6.92 -6.50 -8.05
N ARG A 500 -7.46 -6.23 -6.84
CA ARG A 500 -8.32 -7.18 -6.17
C ARG A 500 -9.51 -7.54 -7.06
N PHE A 501 -9.79 -8.84 -7.22
CA PHE A 501 -11.00 -9.31 -7.88
C PHE A 501 -12.19 -9.14 -6.92
N ALA A 502 -13.08 -8.24 -7.29
CA ALA A 502 -14.37 -7.98 -6.65
C ALA A 502 -15.33 -7.52 -7.74
N THR A 503 -16.63 -7.73 -7.57
CA THR A 503 -17.63 -7.47 -8.60
C THR A 503 -17.57 -6.06 -9.18
N TYR A 504 -17.46 -5.04 -8.32
CA TYR A 504 -17.42 -3.65 -8.75
C TYR A 504 -16.16 -3.25 -9.53
N LYS A 505 -15.09 -4.07 -9.48
CA LYS A 505 -13.88 -3.86 -10.28
C LYS A 505 -14.05 -4.28 -11.74
N ARG A 506 -15.09 -5.02 -12.05
CA ARG A 506 -15.54 -5.43 -13.39
C ARG A 506 -14.42 -6.01 -14.28
N ALA A 507 -13.60 -6.94 -13.71
CA ALA A 507 -12.47 -7.52 -14.43
C ALA A 507 -12.85 -8.15 -15.77
N THR A 508 -14.07 -8.64 -15.92
CA THR A 508 -14.61 -9.30 -17.12
C THR A 508 -15.23 -8.33 -18.14
N LEU A 509 -15.30 -7.02 -17.87
CA LEU A 509 -15.89 -6.04 -18.79
C LEU A 509 -15.31 -6.14 -20.21
N ILE A 510 -14.01 -6.37 -20.33
CA ILE A 510 -13.33 -6.50 -21.62
C ILE A 510 -13.66 -7.83 -22.35
N LEU A 511 -14.36 -8.74 -21.71
CA LEU A 511 -14.82 -10.04 -22.28
C LEU A 511 -16.29 -10.01 -22.72
N GLU A 512 -17.01 -8.89 -22.66
CA GLU A 512 -18.42 -8.77 -23.00
C GLU A 512 -18.74 -9.11 -24.48
N ASP A 513 -17.80 -8.85 -25.40
CA ASP A 513 -17.87 -9.24 -26.81
C ASP A 513 -16.58 -10.01 -27.19
N PRO A 514 -16.54 -11.33 -26.94
CA PRO A 514 -15.35 -12.15 -27.21
C PRO A 514 -14.94 -12.13 -28.68
N ALA A 515 -15.89 -12.08 -29.62
CA ALA A 515 -15.60 -12.08 -31.04
C ALA A 515 -14.96 -10.76 -31.51
N ARG A 516 -15.38 -9.63 -30.93
CA ARG A 516 -14.75 -8.33 -31.20
C ARG A 516 -13.36 -8.29 -30.57
N LEU A 517 -13.22 -8.76 -29.34
CA LEU A 517 -11.94 -8.82 -28.63
C LEU A 517 -10.94 -9.71 -29.37
N GLU A 518 -11.37 -10.89 -29.87
CA GLU A 518 -10.53 -11.78 -30.68
C GLU A 518 -9.91 -11.07 -31.89
N ARG A 519 -10.72 -10.32 -32.63
CA ARG A 519 -10.22 -9.54 -33.80
C ARG A 519 -9.21 -8.48 -33.41
N ILE A 520 -9.41 -7.81 -32.25
CA ILE A 520 -8.46 -6.81 -31.76
C ILE A 520 -7.13 -7.47 -31.36
N LEU A 521 -7.19 -8.54 -30.58
CA LEU A 521 -5.99 -9.21 -30.06
C LEU A 521 -5.16 -9.90 -31.13
N ASN A 522 -5.82 -10.56 -32.05
CA ASN A 522 -5.16 -11.41 -33.06
C ASN A 522 -4.84 -10.66 -34.37
N ASN A 523 -4.92 -9.34 -34.42
CA ASN A 523 -4.52 -8.58 -35.59
C ASN A 523 -3.02 -8.82 -35.89
N PRO A 524 -2.65 -9.40 -37.05
CA PRO A 524 -1.27 -9.81 -37.32
C PRO A 524 -0.30 -8.62 -37.48
N LEU A 525 -0.80 -7.46 -37.87
CA LEU A 525 0.01 -6.24 -38.07
C LEU A 525 0.08 -5.37 -36.82
N ARG A 526 -0.92 -5.46 -35.96
CA ARG A 526 -1.07 -4.63 -34.77
C ARG A 526 -1.54 -5.48 -33.58
N PRO A 527 -0.74 -6.47 -33.16
CA PRO A 527 -1.15 -7.41 -32.13
C PRO A 527 -1.32 -6.74 -30.76
N VAL A 528 -2.38 -7.10 -30.05
CA VAL A 528 -2.64 -6.64 -28.68
C VAL A 528 -2.60 -7.83 -27.75
N GLN A 529 -2.15 -7.62 -26.53
CA GLN A 529 -2.18 -8.64 -25.47
C GLN A 529 -2.63 -8.05 -24.14
N LEU A 530 -3.27 -8.88 -23.33
CA LEU A 530 -3.78 -8.52 -22.01
C LEU A 530 -3.02 -9.28 -20.93
N VAL A 531 -2.65 -8.59 -19.86
CA VAL A 531 -2.02 -9.19 -18.68
C VAL A 531 -2.87 -8.88 -17.46
N PHE A 532 -3.49 -9.91 -16.91
CA PHE A 532 -4.24 -9.84 -15.66
C PHE A 532 -3.42 -10.31 -14.48
N SER A 533 -3.65 -9.71 -13.32
CA SER A 533 -3.15 -10.20 -12.04
C SER A 533 -4.06 -9.72 -10.91
N GLY A 534 -4.05 -10.42 -9.78
CA GLY A 534 -4.84 -10.02 -8.61
C GLY A 534 -5.35 -11.22 -7.83
N LYS A 535 -5.96 -10.93 -6.68
CA LYS A 535 -6.53 -11.93 -5.77
C LYS A 535 -7.97 -11.57 -5.44
N ALA A 536 -8.86 -12.56 -5.35
CA ALA A 536 -10.15 -12.40 -4.72
C ALA A 536 -10.01 -12.63 -3.21
N HIS A 537 -10.79 -11.93 -2.38
CA HIS A 537 -10.82 -12.26 -0.95
C HIS A 537 -11.25 -13.71 -0.75
N PRO A 538 -10.69 -14.47 0.21
CA PRO A 538 -11.02 -15.90 0.39
C PRO A 538 -12.51 -16.17 0.61
N ALA A 539 -13.25 -15.22 1.18
CA ALA A 539 -14.70 -15.31 1.37
C ALA A 539 -15.55 -14.69 0.22
N ASP A 540 -14.90 -14.09 -0.82
CA ASP A 540 -15.61 -13.45 -1.94
C ASP A 540 -15.79 -14.44 -3.10
N GLU A 541 -16.82 -15.27 -3.02
CA GLU A 541 -17.14 -16.26 -4.07
C GLU A 541 -17.45 -15.60 -5.44
N PRO A 542 -18.23 -14.48 -5.51
CA PRO A 542 -18.39 -13.77 -6.77
C PRO A 542 -17.06 -13.29 -7.37
N GLY A 543 -16.15 -12.74 -6.55
CA GLY A 543 -14.82 -12.31 -7.00
C GLY A 543 -13.96 -13.49 -7.51
N LYS A 544 -14.01 -14.65 -6.83
CA LYS A 544 -13.35 -15.88 -7.30
C LYS A 544 -13.91 -16.37 -8.63
N PHE A 545 -15.21 -16.26 -8.82
CA PHE A 545 -15.85 -16.63 -10.07
C PHE A 545 -15.39 -15.74 -11.24
N LEU A 546 -15.32 -14.41 -11.04
CA LEU A 546 -14.79 -13.50 -12.06
C LEU A 546 -13.34 -13.83 -12.42
N LEU A 547 -12.50 -14.16 -11.43
CA LEU A 547 -11.14 -14.59 -11.65
C LEU A 547 -11.09 -15.87 -12.51
N GLN A 548 -11.93 -16.86 -12.19
CA GLN A 548 -12.03 -18.11 -12.96
C GLN A 548 -12.43 -17.85 -14.42
N GLN A 549 -13.35 -16.90 -14.68
CA GLN A 549 -13.73 -16.54 -16.05
C GLN A 549 -12.54 -15.96 -16.83
N ILE A 550 -11.76 -15.05 -16.22
CA ILE A 550 -10.53 -14.51 -16.82
C ILE A 550 -9.54 -15.64 -17.13
N PHE A 551 -9.31 -16.55 -16.18
CA PHE A 551 -8.38 -17.66 -16.38
C PHE A 551 -8.83 -18.61 -17.52
N LYS A 552 -10.12 -18.89 -17.62
CA LYS A 552 -10.69 -19.67 -18.74
C LYS A 552 -10.47 -18.96 -20.08
N ALA A 553 -10.62 -17.65 -20.14
CA ALA A 553 -10.29 -16.87 -21.33
C ALA A 553 -8.80 -16.98 -21.70
N CYS A 554 -7.89 -16.97 -20.69
CA CYS A 554 -6.46 -17.18 -20.93
C CYS A 554 -6.15 -18.56 -21.55
N CYS A 555 -6.96 -19.58 -21.24
CA CYS A 555 -6.81 -20.95 -21.77
C CYS A 555 -7.51 -21.13 -23.14
N SER A 556 -8.35 -20.17 -23.56
CA SER A 556 -9.13 -20.32 -24.79
C SER A 556 -8.26 -20.23 -26.05
N PRO A 557 -8.39 -21.19 -26.98
CA PRO A 557 -7.67 -21.15 -28.27
C PRO A 557 -7.96 -19.90 -29.10
N GLU A 558 -9.15 -19.30 -28.96
CA GLU A 558 -9.61 -18.12 -29.70
C GLU A 558 -8.68 -16.91 -29.47
N PHE A 559 -8.12 -16.79 -28.28
CA PHE A 559 -7.22 -15.70 -27.96
C PHE A 559 -5.74 -16.03 -28.21
N ALA A 560 -5.41 -17.22 -28.68
CA ALA A 560 -4.08 -17.63 -29.15
C ALA A 560 -2.92 -17.26 -28.19
N GLY A 561 -3.15 -17.29 -26.88
CA GLY A 561 -2.17 -16.91 -25.86
C GLY A 561 -1.94 -15.40 -25.73
N ARG A 562 -2.86 -14.58 -26.25
CA ARG A 562 -2.83 -13.12 -26.12
C ARG A 562 -3.39 -12.60 -24.78
N ILE A 563 -4.04 -13.44 -24.01
CA ILE A 563 -4.49 -13.11 -22.65
C ILE A 563 -3.70 -13.97 -21.67
N ALA A 564 -3.15 -13.34 -20.64
CA ALA A 564 -2.38 -14.04 -19.61
C ALA A 564 -2.81 -13.63 -18.21
N TYR A 565 -2.74 -14.55 -17.26
CA TYR A 565 -2.95 -14.34 -15.85
C TYR A 565 -1.66 -14.57 -15.06
N VAL A 566 -1.12 -13.52 -14.44
CA VAL A 566 0.04 -13.60 -13.55
C VAL A 566 -0.45 -13.88 -12.15
N GLU A 567 -0.21 -15.11 -11.69
CA GLU A 567 -0.64 -15.64 -10.41
C GLU A 567 0.07 -14.95 -9.23
N ASP A 568 -0.57 -15.00 -8.05
CA ASP A 568 -0.03 -14.55 -6.77
C ASP A 568 0.46 -13.09 -6.77
N TYR A 569 -0.48 -12.18 -7.08
CA TYR A 569 -0.22 -10.73 -7.10
C TYR A 569 0.26 -10.23 -5.74
N ASP A 570 1.40 -9.58 -5.74
CA ASP A 570 2.02 -8.91 -4.61
C ASP A 570 2.73 -7.61 -5.05
N THR A 571 3.44 -6.94 -4.14
CA THR A 571 4.20 -5.73 -4.48
C THR A 571 5.33 -6.00 -5.49
N HIS A 572 5.90 -7.19 -5.50
CA HIS A 572 6.95 -7.58 -6.44
C HIS A 572 6.39 -7.69 -7.87
N VAL A 573 5.28 -8.41 -8.06
CA VAL A 573 4.56 -8.50 -9.34
C VAL A 573 4.09 -7.10 -9.78
N ALA A 574 3.57 -6.31 -8.83
CA ALA A 574 3.08 -4.96 -9.09
C ALA A 574 4.16 -4.06 -9.70
N HIS A 575 5.42 -4.12 -9.22
CA HIS A 575 6.53 -3.34 -9.77
C HIS A 575 6.78 -3.63 -11.25
N TYR A 576 6.77 -4.91 -11.65
CA TYR A 576 6.96 -5.26 -13.07
C TYR A 576 5.81 -4.76 -13.95
N LEU A 577 4.58 -4.91 -13.48
CA LEU A 577 3.40 -4.52 -14.26
C LEU A 577 3.32 -3.00 -14.44
N VAL A 578 3.41 -2.19 -13.35
CA VAL A 578 3.31 -0.72 -13.42
C VAL A 578 4.51 -0.05 -14.08
N GLN A 579 5.56 -0.80 -14.42
CA GLN A 579 6.76 -0.32 -15.11
C GLN A 579 6.85 -0.83 -16.56
N GLY A 580 6.14 -1.91 -16.92
CA GLY A 580 6.40 -2.63 -18.16
C GLY A 580 5.20 -2.87 -19.08
N VAL A 581 3.96 -2.60 -18.68
CA VAL A 581 2.83 -2.60 -19.63
C VAL A 581 2.79 -1.29 -20.41
N ASP A 582 2.05 -1.25 -21.52
CA ASP A 582 1.91 -0.05 -22.33
C ASP A 582 0.69 0.79 -21.92
N VAL A 583 -0.39 0.14 -21.48
CA VAL A 583 -1.62 0.77 -21.00
C VAL A 583 -2.04 0.17 -19.66
N TRP A 584 -2.49 1.01 -18.75
CA TRP A 584 -3.09 0.58 -17.48
C TRP A 584 -4.61 0.65 -17.57
N LEU A 585 -5.27 -0.49 -17.58
CA LEU A 585 -6.74 -0.58 -17.64
C LEU A 585 -7.34 -0.55 -16.24
N ASN A 586 -8.36 0.31 -16.05
CA ASN A 586 -9.08 0.44 -14.79
C ASN A 586 -10.57 0.77 -15.04
N ASN A 587 -11.45 -0.16 -14.78
CA ASN A 587 -12.86 -0.07 -15.15
C ASN A 587 -13.83 -0.35 -13.99
N PRO A 588 -13.68 0.33 -12.82
CA PRO A 588 -14.57 0.16 -11.70
C PRO A 588 -15.99 0.62 -12.02
N GLU A 589 -16.95 0.16 -11.24
CA GLU A 589 -18.31 0.70 -11.23
C GLU A 589 -18.33 2.00 -10.40
N PRO A 590 -18.62 3.16 -10.98
CA PRO A 590 -18.69 4.41 -10.22
C PRO A 590 -19.87 4.44 -9.25
N PRO A 591 -19.75 5.07 -8.09
CA PRO A 591 -18.58 5.75 -7.53
C PRO A 591 -17.80 4.88 -6.52
N LYS A 592 -17.59 3.59 -6.80
CA LYS A 592 -17.06 2.60 -5.85
C LYS A 592 -15.51 2.54 -5.78
N GLU A 593 -14.80 3.35 -6.57
CA GLU A 593 -13.34 3.49 -6.47
C GLU A 593 -12.98 4.70 -5.61
N ALA A 594 -12.46 4.47 -4.41
CA ALA A 594 -12.09 5.57 -3.52
C ALA A 594 -10.94 6.43 -4.06
N SER A 595 -9.90 5.79 -4.59
CA SER A 595 -8.75 6.49 -5.17
C SER A 595 -8.16 5.77 -6.39
N GLY A 596 -7.66 4.54 -6.26
CA GLY A 596 -7.08 3.78 -7.37
C GLY A 596 -5.59 4.05 -7.62
N THR A 597 -4.74 3.93 -6.59
CA THR A 597 -3.30 4.30 -6.65
C THR A 597 -2.46 3.49 -7.65
N SER A 598 -2.94 2.36 -8.19
CA SER A 598 -2.21 1.57 -9.19
C SER A 598 -2.02 2.34 -10.50
N GLY A 599 -3.05 3.08 -10.94
CA GLY A 599 -2.96 3.95 -12.11
C GLY A 599 -1.98 5.10 -11.93
N GLN A 600 -1.85 5.64 -10.71
CA GLN A 600 -0.84 6.66 -10.38
C GLN A 600 0.59 6.11 -10.54
N LYS A 601 0.83 4.88 -10.05
CA LYS A 601 2.13 4.19 -10.21
C LYS A 601 2.49 3.95 -11.67
N ALA A 602 1.52 3.55 -12.48
CA ALA A 602 1.70 3.36 -13.91
C ALA A 602 2.00 4.71 -14.60
N ALA A 603 1.20 5.75 -14.35
CA ALA A 603 1.34 7.06 -14.99
C ALA A 603 2.71 7.71 -14.74
N MET A 604 3.26 7.63 -13.52
CA MET A 604 4.60 8.18 -13.25
C MET A 604 5.74 7.42 -13.93
N ASN A 605 5.50 6.17 -14.38
CA ASN A 605 6.41 5.41 -15.23
C ASN A 605 6.18 5.66 -16.74
N GLY A 606 5.31 6.60 -17.08
CA GLY A 606 4.99 6.92 -18.48
C GLY A 606 3.95 5.98 -19.10
N ILE A 607 3.19 5.25 -18.30
CA ILE A 607 2.15 4.34 -18.80
C ILE A 607 0.79 5.06 -18.75
N PRO A 608 0.19 5.40 -19.90
CA PRO A 608 -1.13 6.03 -19.97
C PRO A 608 -2.21 5.14 -19.36
N ASN A 609 -3.18 5.76 -18.67
CA ASN A 609 -4.34 5.07 -18.14
C ASN A 609 -5.48 5.05 -19.17
N CYS A 610 -6.11 3.87 -19.34
CA CYS A 610 -7.43 3.72 -19.95
C CYS A 610 -8.40 3.36 -18.81
N SER A 611 -9.16 4.36 -18.34
CA SER A 611 -9.92 4.19 -17.10
C SER A 611 -11.28 4.86 -17.15
N ILE A 612 -12.23 4.29 -16.44
CA ILE A 612 -13.46 4.98 -16.09
C ILE A 612 -13.15 6.18 -15.18
N LEU A 613 -13.92 7.25 -15.31
CA LEU A 613 -13.80 8.43 -14.47
C LEU A 613 -14.35 8.16 -13.07
N ASP A 614 -13.47 7.60 -12.23
CA ASP A 614 -13.74 7.34 -10.81
C ASP A 614 -12.45 7.50 -10.00
N GLY A 615 -12.56 7.66 -8.68
CA GLY A 615 -11.41 7.88 -7.81
C GLY A 615 -10.53 9.05 -8.26
N TRP A 616 -9.19 8.82 -8.31
CA TRP A 616 -8.22 9.84 -8.69
C TRP A 616 -8.32 10.28 -10.15
N TRP A 617 -8.85 9.39 -11.05
CA TRP A 617 -8.88 9.68 -12.48
C TRP A 617 -9.87 10.78 -12.85
N VAL A 618 -10.90 11.04 -12.02
CA VAL A 618 -11.81 12.18 -12.18
C VAL A 618 -11.04 13.52 -12.18
N GLU A 619 -10.01 13.63 -11.37
CA GLU A 619 -9.18 14.82 -11.20
C GLU A 619 -7.85 14.75 -11.95
N GLY A 620 -7.40 13.55 -12.33
CA GLY A 620 -6.14 13.30 -13.02
C GLY A 620 -6.22 13.31 -14.53
N PHE A 621 -7.39 13.04 -15.11
CA PHE A 621 -7.59 12.95 -16.55
C PHE A 621 -7.64 14.33 -17.22
N ASN A 622 -6.84 14.51 -18.28
CA ASN A 622 -6.79 15.77 -19.04
C ASN A 622 -6.89 15.58 -20.57
N HIS A 623 -7.39 14.44 -21.06
CA HIS A 623 -7.50 14.05 -22.46
C HIS A 623 -6.18 13.76 -23.19
N LYS A 624 -5.03 14.18 -22.66
CA LYS A 624 -3.71 14.00 -23.26
C LYS A 624 -2.86 12.92 -22.57
N ASN A 625 -3.18 12.58 -21.31
CA ASN A 625 -2.41 11.65 -20.48
C ASN A 625 -2.99 10.23 -20.42
N GLY A 626 -4.03 9.95 -21.20
CA GLY A 626 -4.71 8.65 -21.24
C GLY A 626 -6.08 8.76 -21.89
N TRP A 627 -6.97 7.83 -21.54
CA TRP A 627 -8.33 7.74 -22.11
C TRP A 627 -9.36 7.55 -21.00
N ALA A 628 -10.56 8.09 -21.22
CA ALA A 628 -11.70 7.92 -20.32
C ALA A 628 -12.74 7.00 -20.97
N ILE A 629 -13.07 5.89 -20.31
CA ILE A 629 -14.13 4.96 -20.70
C ILE A 629 -15.46 5.55 -20.22
N LYS A 630 -16.45 5.65 -21.12
CA LYS A 630 -17.78 6.12 -20.78
C LYS A 630 -18.57 5.06 -20.01
N THR A 631 -19.30 5.50 -19.01
CA THR A 631 -20.13 4.61 -18.19
C THR A 631 -21.41 5.28 -17.66
N ASP A 632 -21.48 6.61 -17.62
CA ASP A 632 -22.62 7.32 -17.02
C ASP A 632 -23.91 7.03 -17.77
N GLY A 633 -24.86 6.39 -17.08
CA GLY A 633 -26.15 5.98 -17.66
C GLY A 633 -26.06 4.80 -18.64
N LEU A 634 -24.89 4.17 -18.79
CA LEU A 634 -24.67 3.04 -19.69
C LEU A 634 -24.72 1.70 -18.95
N THR A 635 -25.10 0.66 -19.68
CA THR A 635 -24.93 -0.73 -19.24
C THR A 635 -23.46 -1.18 -19.36
N ASP A 636 -23.11 -2.30 -18.74
CA ASP A 636 -21.76 -2.89 -18.87
C ASP A 636 -21.44 -3.21 -20.34
N ALA A 637 -22.38 -3.76 -21.09
CA ALA A 637 -22.21 -4.02 -22.52
C ALA A 637 -21.94 -2.74 -23.33
N GLN A 638 -22.62 -1.62 -23.03
CA GLN A 638 -22.37 -0.34 -23.68
C GLN A 638 -21.03 0.27 -23.28
N SER A 639 -20.64 0.16 -22.02
CA SER A 639 -19.31 0.58 -21.55
C SER A 639 -18.19 -0.25 -22.16
N ALA A 640 -18.40 -1.55 -22.38
CA ALA A 640 -17.48 -2.43 -23.10
C ALA A 640 -17.33 -2.02 -24.56
N GLN A 641 -18.43 -1.63 -25.24
CA GLN A 641 -18.36 -1.14 -26.63
C GLN A 641 -17.51 0.15 -26.71
N ASP A 642 -17.67 1.10 -25.77
CA ASP A 642 -16.82 2.31 -25.73
C ASP A 642 -15.34 1.96 -25.50
N LEU A 643 -15.05 0.97 -24.63
CA LEU A 643 -13.69 0.47 -24.44
C LEU A 643 -13.11 -0.11 -25.74
N TYR A 644 -13.86 -0.93 -26.47
CA TYR A 644 -13.39 -1.47 -27.74
C TYR A 644 -13.21 -0.37 -28.79
N ASP A 645 -14.11 0.61 -28.84
CA ASP A 645 -13.96 1.77 -29.75
C ASP A 645 -12.70 2.57 -29.47
N LEU A 646 -12.37 2.76 -28.18
CA LEU A 646 -11.10 3.40 -27.77
C LEU A 646 -9.88 2.55 -28.21
N LEU A 647 -9.95 1.23 -28.03
CA LEU A 647 -8.86 0.33 -28.45
C LEU A 647 -8.64 0.38 -29.96
N GLU A 648 -9.70 0.17 -30.75
CA GLU A 648 -9.61 0.06 -32.21
C GLU A 648 -9.28 1.39 -32.90
N ASN A 649 -9.90 2.50 -32.44
CA ASN A 649 -9.84 3.77 -33.15
C ASN A 649 -8.77 4.73 -32.65
N GLN A 650 -8.25 4.52 -31.41
CA GLN A 650 -7.28 5.43 -30.81
C GLN A 650 -6.03 4.69 -30.34
N ILE A 651 -6.15 3.82 -29.32
CA ILE A 651 -5.01 3.24 -28.59
C ILE A 651 -4.10 2.43 -29.50
N VAL A 652 -4.65 1.48 -30.26
CA VAL A 652 -3.89 0.62 -31.17
C VAL A 652 -3.25 1.44 -32.30
N ASN A 653 -4.01 2.37 -32.87
CA ASN A 653 -3.51 3.22 -33.95
C ASN A 653 -2.33 4.08 -33.48
N GLU A 654 -2.47 4.78 -32.35
CA GLU A 654 -1.44 5.66 -31.79
C GLU A 654 -0.17 4.89 -31.40
N TYR A 655 -0.32 3.67 -30.83
CA TYR A 655 0.83 2.85 -30.44
C TYR A 655 1.63 2.34 -31.64
N TYR A 656 0.97 1.95 -32.75
CA TYR A 656 1.62 1.39 -33.93
C TYR A 656 1.94 2.45 -35.01
N ASP A 657 1.55 3.69 -34.83
CA ASP A 657 1.96 4.80 -35.70
C ASP A 657 3.43 5.14 -35.41
N ARG A 658 4.32 4.83 -36.38
CA ARG A 658 5.78 4.98 -36.26
C ARG A 658 6.28 5.95 -37.33
N ASP A 659 7.20 6.83 -36.94
CA ASP A 659 7.95 7.64 -37.88
C ASP A 659 8.99 6.78 -38.66
N GLU A 660 9.79 7.44 -39.49
CA GLU A 660 10.83 6.80 -40.33
C GLU A 660 11.90 6.09 -39.50
N ASP A 661 12.12 6.54 -38.24
CA ASP A 661 13.06 5.94 -37.29
C ASP A 661 12.43 4.83 -36.44
N GLY A 662 11.15 4.50 -36.66
CA GLY A 662 10.40 3.50 -35.91
C GLY A 662 9.92 3.99 -34.54
N ILE A 663 9.87 5.29 -34.29
CA ILE A 663 9.53 5.91 -33.02
C ILE A 663 8.05 6.36 -33.00
N PRO A 664 7.24 5.98 -31.97
CA PRO A 664 5.84 6.39 -31.87
C PRO A 664 5.70 7.77 -31.22
N ARG A 665 5.89 8.84 -31.98
CA ARG A 665 5.96 10.22 -31.42
C ARG A 665 4.70 10.62 -30.66
N ALA A 666 3.51 10.33 -31.19
CA ALA A 666 2.25 10.64 -30.53
C ALA A 666 2.11 9.86 -29.20
N TRP A 667 2.49 8.59 -29.19
CA TRP A 667 2.50 7.77 -27.99
C TRP A 667 3.45 8.30 -26.91
N ILE A 668 4.66 8.68 -27.30
CA ILE A 668 5.66 9.23 -26.39
C ILE A 668 5.21 10.59 -25.82
N ALA A 669 4.55 11.42 -26.64
CA ALA A 669 3.96 12.66 -26.13
C ALA A 669 2.92 12.38 -25.03
N ARG A 670 2.09 11.33 -25.19
CA ARG A 670 1.14 10.87 -24.16
C ARG A 670 1.85 10.31 -22.92
N MET A 671 2.94 9.54 -23.10
CA MET A 671 3.77 9.07 -22.00
C MET A 671 4.34 10.23 -21.17
N LYS A 672 4.92 11.24 -21.84
CA LYS A 672 5.45 12.45 -21.20
C LYS A 672 4.36 13.22 -20.45
N GLU A 673 3.18 13.32 -21.02
CA GLU A 673 2.05 13.99 -20.38
C GLU A 673 1.54 13.20 -19.16
N ALA A 674 1.52 11.87 -19.22
CA ALA A 674 1.19 11.03 -18.07
C ALA A 674 2.18 11.24 -16.91
N ILE A 675 3.49 11.28 -17.19
CA ILE A 675 4.53 11.59 -16.20
C ILE A 675 4.33 12.99 -15.63
N ARG A 676 4.25 14.00 -16.50
CA ARG A 676 4.18 15.42 -16.13
C ARG A 676 3.01 15.72 -15.19
N THR A 677 1.85 15.14 -15.47
CA THR A 677 0.61 15.42 -14.71
C THR A 677 0.48 14.58 -13.44
N SER A 678 1.23 13.48 -13.33
CA SER A 678 1.02 12.52 -12.24
C SER A 678 2.14 12.52 -11.20
N ALA A 679 3.40 12.69 -11.60
CA ALA A 679 4.52 12.42 -10.73
C ALA A 679 4.61 13.36 -9.51
N ALA A 680 4.38 14.67 -9.68
CA ALA A 680 4.30 15.60 -8.56
C ALA A 680 2.97 15.46 -7.82
N GLN A 681 1.87 15.58 -8.58
CA GLN A 681 0.52 15.74 -8.04
C GLN A 681 0.05 14.52 -7.23
N TYR A 682 0.47 13.31 -7.61
CA TYR A 682 0.07 12.07 -6.97
C TYR A 682 1.25 11.37 -6.26
N SER A 683 2.23 12.15 -5.79
CA SER A 683 3.29 11.69 -4.89
C SER A 683 2.81 11.66 -3.44
N THR A 684 3.31 10.69 -2.67
CA THR A 684 3.09 10.67 -1.21
C THR A 684 3.73 11.89 -0.53
N ARG A 685 4.77 12.50 -1.14
CA ARG A 685 5.38 13.74 -0.66
C ARG A 685 4.39 14.90 -0.65
N ARG A 686 3.72 15.17 -1.76
CA ARG A 686 2.65 16.17 -1.83
C ARG A 686 1.53 15.82 -0.83
N MET A 687 1.10 14.55 -0.79
CA MET A 687 0.06 14.09 0.11
C MET A 687 0.41 14.36 1.58
N LEU A 688 1.60 13.97 2.05
CA LEU A 688 2.02 14.17 3.44
C LEU A 688 2.23 15.64 3.80
N LYS A 689 2.74 16.46 2.87
CA LYS A 689 2.81 17.91 3.07
C LYS A 689 1.41 18.50 3.24
N GLN A 690 0.43 18.05 2.46
CA GLN A 690 -0.96 18.46 2.59
C GLN A 690 -1.58 17.97 3.91
N TYR A 691 -1.33 16.70 4.30
CA TYR A 691 -1.73 16.19 5.63
C TYR A 691 -1.16 17.04 6.76
N LEU A 692 0.11 17.43 6.65
CA LEU A 692 0.76 18.25 7.67
C LEU A 692 0.05 19.61 7.83
N THR A 693 -0.14 20.33 6.73
CA THR A 693 -0.69 21.69 6.75
C THR A 693 -2.19 21.77 6.99
N GLU A 694 -2.96 20.81 6.46
CA GLU A 694 -4.43 20.87 6.54
C GLU A 694 -5.02 20.08 7.71
N LEU A 695 -4.32 19.06 8.22
CA LEU A 695 -4.84 18.15 9.25
C LEU A 695 -3.97 18.14 10.52
N TYR A 696 -2.67 17.82 10.42
CA TYR A 696 -1.85 17.55 11.60
C TYR A 696 -1.52 18.82 12.39
N GLU A 697 -1.05 19.89 11.74
CA GLU A 697 -0.73 21.15 12.40
C GLU A 697 -1.96 21.82 13.02
N PRO A 698 -3.12 21.93 12.32
CA PRO A 698 -4.32 22.46 12.92
C PRO A 698 -4.84 21.62 14.10
N THR A 699 -4.65 20.29 14.05
CA THR A 699 -5.02 19.39 15.13
C THR A 699 -4.11 19.57 16.34
N ALA A 700 -2.78 19.60 16.17
CA ALA A 700 -1.83 19.83 17.25
C ALA A 700 -2.03 21.18 17.93
N ALA A 701 -2.25 22.25 17.16
CA ALA A 701 -2.49 23.60 17.69
C ALA A 701 -3.73 23.67 18.58
N ARG A 702 -4.81 22.98 18.24
CA ARG A 702 -6.01 22.87 19.09
C ARG A 702 -5.72 22.17 20.41
N GLY A 703 -4.91 21.11 20.40
CA GLY A 703 -4.50 20.41 21.61
C GLY A 703 -3.64 21.23 22.56
N GLU A 704 -2.76 22.11 22.03
CA GLU A 704 -1.96 23.03 22.85
C GLU A 704 -2.82 24.08 23.57
N VAL A 705 -3.83 24.62 22.89
CA VAL A 705 -4.74 25.63 23.50
C VAL A 705 -5.50 25.04 24.67
N LEU A 706 -6.00 23.82 24.58
CA LEU A 706 -6.73 23.17 25.68
C LEU A 706 -5.83 22.86 26.88
N THR A 707 -4.57 22.44 26.63
CA THR A 707 -3.62 22.18 27.74
C THR A 707 -3.11 23.41 28.46
N THR A 708 -3.23 24.62 27.90
CA THR A 708 -2.82 25.88 28.54
C THR A 708 -3.97 26.56 29.32
N GLN A 709 -5.20 26.06 29.20
CA GLN A 709 -6.39 26.57 29.91
C GLN A 709 -6.71 25.77 31.19
N ASP A 710 -6.09 24.61 31.39
CA ASP A 710 -6.08 23.80 32.62
C ASP A 710 -4.89 24.16 33.53
#